data_645e17eae26c5715dffa64474c2f2384
#
_entry.id   645e17eae26c5715dffa64474c2f2384
#
_cell.length_a   1.000
_cell.length_b   1.000
_cell.length_c   1.000
_cell.angle_alpha   90.00
_cell.angle_beta   90.00
_cell.angle_gamma   90.00
#
_symmetry.space_group_name_H-M   'P 1'
#
loop_
_entity.id
_entity.type
_entity.pdbx_description
1 polymer ?
#
loop_
_entity_poly.entity_id
_entity_poly.type
_entity_poly.pdbx_seq_one_letter_code
_entity_poly.pdbx_strand_id
1 'polypeptide(L)'
;MKTFAIPAYHRLAATVLLLSAAVSTARADEGQWQPHQLPQLKSELKRAGITIPAARLADLSKHPMSAIVALPGCSASFVSPDGLVVTNHHCAYGAIQRNTTPQRNYIVDGFLAQTRAQELPGGPNTLLYVTDRVENVTGRVLDGLDATLSGRARHDEVERRIKALVAECETDKAYRCAVPAFHRGGEYYRIRQLMIRDVRLVYAPADSVGNFGGDIDNYEFPRQAGDFAFLRAYVGRDGRPADPSPDNVPYRSKDFLAVSAEGLKAGDGILLAGYPGRTSRYRLPAEIRFARDVEYPARAASITADLETIAAATAGNPEHEVRYASVAKSLNNVLKKTRGLMDGFARKDIAALKDAQDAAFRTWYAAHGSGGPALLAELDAAIAADMALSREEAAWGEATHSDLLKSARTLVRLAIERQKPDAEREAGYQERDLAFIKARLTRLEQSFVPAVDGARYAAALARYARIDAAARPAGLDALLPPATGAKALVAASELGDTAKRLAWIGRAPEALRASTDPVIRLAVRTQDAAQALEDRRKDVDGNLERIIPRYMDAVIAWKRAQGKPVYPDANSTLRVSYGTVAPYTPRDGLVKGPFSTVQGILEKNTGKEPFNAPDKLLQAIRDERFGVFRDPLLRTVPVDFLSTADTTGGNSGSAVMNGRGDLVGLNFDSTYESITKDWYFDSAITRAIHVDVRYMLWVMKEVDHADNLLREMTIRYPKPVQRQKRAARGVGR
;
A
#
# COMPACT_ATOMS: atom_id res chain seq x y z
N MET A 1 -84.82 -5.59 -11.06
CA MET A 1 -83.53 -5.30 -11.57
C MET A 1 -82.75 -4.59 -10.46
N LYS A 2 -81.84 -5.28 -9.79
CA LYS A 2 -81.08 -4.75 -8.66
C LYS A 2 -79.66 -4.46 -9.16
N THR A 3 -79.30 -3.21 -9.12
CA THR A 3 -77.88 -2.72 -9.43
C THR A 3 -76.97 -3.02 -8.24
N PHE A 4 -75.96 -3.81 -8.48
CA PHE A 4 -74.89 -4.05 -7.51
C PHE A 4 -73.81 -2.94 -7.64
N ALA A 5 -73.54 -2.26 -6.52
CA ALA A 5 -72.44 -1.31 -6.36
C ALA A 5 -71.15 -2.08 -6.05
N ILE A 6 -70.02 -1.84 -6.79
CA ILE A 6 -68.66 -2.39 -6.57
C ILE A 6 -67.94 -1.45 -5.59
N PRO A 7 -67.39 -1.97 -4.50
CA PRO A 7 -66.68 -1.12 -3.52
C PRO A 7 -65.27 -0.70 -3.99
N ALA A 8 -64.88 0.50 -3.56
CA ALA A 8 -63.67 1.22 -3.87
C ALA A 8 -62.42 0.63 -3.15
N TYR A 9 -61.90 -0.50 -3.65
CA TYR A 9 -60.63 -1.07 -3.18
C TYR A 9 -59.45 -0.93 -4.15
N HIS A 10 -59.60 -0.21 -5.25
CA HIS A 10 -58.57 -0.12 -6.28
C HIS A 10 -57.70 1.16 -6.25
N ARG A 11 -57.78 1.99 -5.19
CA ARG A 11 -56.97 3.21 -5.08
C ARG A 11 -55.80 3.13 -4.08
N LEU A 12 -55.69 2.05 -3.30
CA LEU A 12 -54.55 1.85 -2.39
C LEU A 12 -53.38 1.02 -2.96
N ALA A 13 -53.62 0.27 -4.06
CA ALA A 13 -52.57 -0.58 -4.66
C ALA A 13 -51.60 0.18 -5.58
N ALA A 14 -51.96 1.39 -6.05
CA ALA A 14 -51.11 2.18 -6.95
C ALA A 14 -50.06 3.04 -6.25
N THR A 15 -50.20 3.26 -4.92
CA THR A 15 -49.27 4.12 -4.16
C THR A 15 -48.13 3.34 -3.51
N VAL A 16 -48.22 2.01 -3.43
CA VAL A 16 -47.17 1.14 -2.86
C VAL A 16 -46.14 0.69 -3.91
N LEU A 17 -46.49 0.76 -5.21
CA LEU A 17 -45.57 0.33 -6.30
C LEU A 17 -44.61 1.43 -6.79
N LEU A 18 -44.66 2.65 -6.27
CA LEU A 18 -43.78 3.76 -6.67
C LEU A 18 -42.67 4.07 -5.67
N LEU A 19 -42.52 3.32 -4.57
CA LEU A 19 -41.44 3.46 -3.61
C LEU A 19 -40.32 2.43 -3.77
N SER A 20 -40.39 1.53 -4.73
CA SER A 20 -39.37 0.48 -4.95
C SER A 20 -38.41 0.75 -6.14
N ALA A 21 -38.38 1.94 -6.70
CA ALA A 21 -37.64 2.24 -7.92
C ALA A 21 -36.55 3.32 -7.75
N ALA A 22 -35.83 3.34 -6.63
CA ALA A 22 -34.63 4.14 -6.50
C ALA A 22 -33.61 3.49 -5.57
N VAL A 23 -33.37 2.19 -5.69
CA VAL A 23 -32.08 1.64 -5.35
C VAL A 23 -31.18 1.96 -6.55
N SER A 24 -30.69 3.19 -6.61
CA SER A 24 -29.53 3.51 -7.43
C SER A 24 -28.45 2.55 -6.98
N THR A 25 -28.16 1.54 -7.77
CA THR A 25 -26.97 0.69 -7.56
C THR A 25 -25.79 1.65 -7.55
N ALA A 26 -25.27 1.94 -6.35
CA ALA A 26 -24.08 2.74 -6.21
C ALA A 26 -22.97 2.01 -6.98
N ARG A 27 -22.68 2.50 -8.19
CA ARG A 27 -21.56 1.98 -8.98
C ARG A 27 -20.31 2.55 -8.37
N ALA A 28 -19.35 1.69 -8.07
CA ALA A 28 -18.02 2.11 -7.67
C ALA A 28 -17.35 2.84 -8.85
N ASP A 29 -16.70 3.95 -8.52
CA ASP A 29 -16.00 4.77 -9.52
C ASP A 29 -14.55 4.30 -9.63
N GLU A 30 -14.23 3.64 -10.74
CA GLU A 30 -12.88 3.18 -11.06
C GLU A 30 -11.95 4.38 -11.30
N GLY A 31 -10.77 4.36 -10.70
CA GLY A 31 -9.70 5.29 -11.00
C GLY A 31 -8.90 5.77 -9.79
N GLN A 32 -7.58 5.68 -9.95
CA GLN A 32 -6.58 6.26 -9.03
C GLN A 32 -5.89 7.39 -9.75
N TRP A 33 -6.57 8.56 -9.76
CA TRP A 33 -6.27 9.69 -10.61
C TRP A 33 -5.03 10.47 -10.16
N GLN A 34 -4.20 10.90 -11.10
CA GLN A 34 -3.21 11.91 -10.80
C GLN A 34 -3.91 13.25 -10.50
N PRO A 35 -3.43 14.06 -9.54
CA PRO A 35 -4.08 15.32 -9.18
C PRO A 35 -4.38 16.24 -10.37
N HIS A 36 -3.47 16.35 -11.34
CA HIS A 36 -3.66 17.20 -12.53
C HIS A 36 -4.78 16.72 -13.50
N GLN A 37 -5.24 15.46 -13.36
CA GLN A 37 -6.35 14.90 -14.13
C GLN A 37 -7.73 15.27 -13.56
N LEU A 38 -7.82 15.70 -12.30
CA LEU A 38 -9.10 15.94 -11.62
C LEU A 38 -9.97 17.04 -12.28
N PRO A 39 -9.44 18.10 -12.91
CA PRO A 39 -10.25 19.08 -13.59
C PRO A 39 -11.15 18.51 -14.70
N GLN A 40 -10.74 17.42 -15.36
CA GLN A 40 -11.57 16.72 -16.37
C GLN A 40 -12.71 15.91 -15.75
N LEU A 41 -12.68 15.62 -14.43
CA LEU A 41 -13.68 14.86 -13.69
C LEU A 41 -14.63 15.74 -12.88
N LYS A 42 -14.73 17.05 -13.22
CA LYS A 42 -15.53 18.02 -12.45
C LYS A 42 -16.98 17.60 -12.26
N SER A 43 -17.61 17.01 -13.30
CA SER A 43 -19.00 16.55 -13.24
C SER A 43 -19.18 15.32 -12.38
N GLU A 44 -18.21 14.39 -12.43
CA GLU A 44 -18.19 13.16 -11.65
C GLU A 44 -18.00 13.47 -10.17
N LEU A 45 -17.01 14.29 -9.83
CA LEU A 45 -16.75 14.75 -8.46
C LEU A 45 -17.99 15.44 -7.85
N LYS A 46 -18.64 16.32 -8.64
CA LYS A 46 -19.87 16.99 -8.18
C LYS A 46 -21.01 16.00 -7.92
N ARG A 47 -21.19 15.01 -8.81
CA ARG A 47 -22.19 13.93 -8.61
C ARG A 47 -21.90 13.09 -7.39
N ALA A 48 -20.63 12.85 -7.09
CA ALA A 48 -20.16 12.16 -5.88
C ALA A 48 -20.26 13.05 -4.61
N GLY A 49 -20.81 14.28 -4.69
CA GLY A 49 -20.97 15.15 -3.52
C GLY A 49 -19.71 15.90 -3.10
N ILE A 50 -18.64 15.89 -3.92
CA ILE A 50 -17.42 16.65 -3.64
C ILE A 50 -17.64 18.12 -4.01
N THR A 51 -17.51 19.00 -3.01
CA THR A 51 -17.75 20.44 -3.17
C THR A 51 -16.48 21.26 -3.35
N ILE A 52 -15.30 20.64 -3.10
CA ILE A 52 -14.01 21.27 -3.36
C ILE A 52 -13.85 21.44 -4.88
N PRO A 53 -13.46 22.63 -5.37
CA PRO A 53 -13.18 22.82 -6.79
C PRO A 53 -12.10 21.85 -7.27
N ALA A 54 -12.34 21.16 -8.40
CA ALA A 54 -11.42 20.18 -8.96
C ALA A 54 -10.02 20.79 -9.27
N ALA A 55 -9.97 22.05 -9.70
CA ALA A 55 -8.71 22.77 -9.89
C ALA A 55 -7.92 22.97 -8.59
N ARG A 56 -8.60 23.10 -7.45
CA ARG A 56 -7.94 23.19 -6.14
C ARG A 56 -7.37 21.83 -5.71
N LEU A 57 -8.06 20.73 -6.02
CA LEU A 57 -7.55 19.37 -5.79
C LEU A 57 -6.35 19.02 -6.70
N ALA A 58 -6.22 19.70 -7.84
CA ALA A 58 -5.07 19.54 -8.73
C ALA A 58 -3.82 20.31 -8.24
N ASP A 59 -3.99 21.29 -7.35
CA ASP A 59 -2.90 22.11 -6.81
C ASP A 59 -2.36 21.52 -5.50
N LEU A 60 -1.21 20.86 -5.60
CA LEU A 60 -0.55 20.21 -4.46
C LEU A 60 -0.09 21.20 -3.37
N SER A 61 -0.01 22.48 -3.69
CA SER A 61 0.36 23.54 -2.73
C SER A 61 -0.81 24.03 -1.87
N LYS A 62 -2.02 23.51 -2.11
CA LYS A 62 -3.28 23.96 -1.48
C LYS A 62 -3.92 22.85 -0.64
N HIS A 63 -4.61 23.28 0.42
CA HIS A 63 -5.48 22.40 1.18
C HIS A 63 -6.59 21.79 0.27
N PRO A 64 -6.91 20.48 0.38
CA PRO A 64 -6.37 19.50 1.34
C PRO A 64 -5.08 18.80 0.89
N MET A 65 -4.68 18.94 -0.38
CA MET A 65 -3.61 18.13 -0.98
C MET A 65 -2.24 18.36 -0.32
N SER A 66 -1.95 19.59 0.10
CA SER A 66 -0.72 19.95 0.80
C SER A 66 -0.57 19.33 2.20
N ALA A 67 -1.66 18.79 2.77
CA ALA A 67 -1.64 18.06 4.03
C ALA A 67 -1.34 16.56 3.88
N ILE A 68 -1.37 16.02 2.65
CA ILE A 68 -1.18 14.58 2.38
C ILE A 68 0.30 14.27 2.23
N VAL A 69 0.80 13.28 2.96
CA VAL A 69 2.21 12.91 2.99
C VAL A 69 2.41 11.41 2.81
N ALA A 70 3.59 11.01 2.31
CA ALA A 70 3.94 9.61 2.16
C ALA A 70 4.78 9.12 3.35
N LEU A 71 4.50 7.89 3.75
CA LEU A 71 5.36 7.02 4.54
C LEU A 71 5.91 5.90 3.65
N PRO A 72 7.04 5.28 3.97
CA PRO A 72 7.49 4.10 3.24
C PRO A 72 6.42 2.98 3.24
N GLY A 73 5.80 2.74 2.08
CA GLY A 73 4.74 1.73 1.91
C GLY A 73 3.35 2.12 2.41
N CYS A 74 3.16 3.33 2.94
CA CYS A 74 1.90 3.84 3.47
C CYS A 74 1.66 5.30 3.10
N SER A 75 0.49 5.79 3.47
CA SER A 75 0.08 7.19 3.38
C SER A 75 -0.16 7.77 4.77
N ALA A 76 -0.16 9.08 4.89
CA ALA A 76 -0.47 9.79 6.13
C ALA A 76 -0.97 11.21 5.84
N SER A 77 -1.40 11.92 6.87
CA SER A 77 -1.84 13.31 6.72
C SER A 77 -1.53 14.15 7.95
N PHE A 78 -1.13 15.41 7.75
CA PHE A 78 -1.06 16.37 8.85
C PHE A 78 -2.47 16.69 9.36
N VAL A 79 -2.63 16.70 10.68
CA VAL A 79 -3.87 17.03 11.39
C VAL A 79 -3.72 18.15 12.43
N SER A 80 -2.52 18.75 12.51
CA SER A 80 -2.27 19.95 13.29
C SER A 80 -1.20 20.81 12.62
N PRO A 81 -1.10 22.11 13.01
CA PRO A 81 -0.06 22.99 12.53
C PRO A 81 1.33 22.63 13.07
N ASP A 82 1.41 21.82 14.13
CA ASP A 82 2.65 21.45 14.83
C ASP A 82 3.17 20.06 14.42
N GLY A 83 2.95 19.69 13.15
CA GLY A 83 3.55 18.51 12.56
C GLY A 83 2.95 17.18 13.05
N LEU A 84 1.79 17.19 13.73
CA LEU A 84 1.09 15.97 14.10
C LEU A 84 0.51 15.31 12.85
N VAL A 85 0.81 14.02 12.69
CA VAL A 85 0.47 13.21 11.52
C VAL A 85 -0.36 12.02 11.96
N VAL A 86 -1.48 11.76 11.28
CA VAL A 86 -2.28 10.56 11.44
C VAL A 86 -2.00 9.56 10.33
N THR A 87 -1.90 8.28 10.69
CA THR A 87 -1.75 7.14 9.77
C THR A 87 -2.38 5.89 10.40
N ASN A 88 -2.21 4.73 9.76
CA ASN A 88 -2.68 3.47 10.37
C ASN A 88 -1.73 2.97 11.47
N HIS A 89 -2.29 2.18 12.40
CA HIS A 89 -1.55 1.47 13.44
C HIS A 89 -0.50 0.54 12.82
N HIS A 90 -0.89 -0.26 11.82
CA HIS A 90 0.04 -1.16 11.15
C HIS A 90 1.17 -0.42 10.40
N CYS A 91 0.96 0.81 9.94
CA CYS A 91 2.01 1.65 9.35
C CYS A 91 3.02 2.16 10.39
N ALA A 92 2.57 2.39 11.63
CA ALA A 92 3.41 2.80 12.75
C ALA A 92 4.00 1.60 13.53
N TYR A 93 3.61 0.35 13.20
CA TYR A 93 3.96 -0.84 13.96
C TYR A 93 5.47 -1.00 14.18
N GLY A 94 6.28 -0.69 13.19
CA GLY A 94 7.74 -0.72 13.31
C GLY A 94 8.29 0.25 14.36
N ALA A 95 7.68 1.42 14.52
CA ALA A 95 8.03 2.38 15.57
C ALA A 95 7.55 1.90 16.95
N ILE A 96 6.38 1.28 17.03
CA ILE A 96 5.84 0.70 18.28
C ILE A 96 6.75 -0.43 18.74
N GLN A 97 7.04 -1.41 17.87
CA GLN A 97 7.88 -2.57 18.17
C GLN A 97 9.29 -2.18 18.61
N ARG A 98 9.89 -1.20 17.92
CA ARG A 98 11.23 -0.72 18.23
C ARG A 98 11.36 -0.19 19.67
N ASN A 99 10.34 0.44 20.18
CA ASN A 99 10.32 1.05 21.50
C ASN A 99 9.75 0.11 22.60
N THR A 100 9.27 -1.08 22.20
CA THR A 100 8.76 -2.10 23.12
C THR A 100 9.91 -2.84 23.81
N THR A 101 9.80 -3.01 25.11
CA THR A 101 10.71 -3.81 25.94
C THR A 101 9.90 -4.75 26.83
N PRO A 102 10.49 -5.79 27.45
CA PRO A 102 9.77 -6.65 28.39
C PRO A 102 9.11 -5.91 29.56
N GLN A 103 9.67 -4.75 29.96
CA GLN A 103 9.15 -3.90 31.05
C GLN A 103 8.13 -2.86 30.57
N ARG A 104 8.06 -2.59 29.26
CA ARG A 104 7.17 -1.60 28.64
C ARG A 104 6.69 -2.16 27.29
N ASN A 105 5.63 -2.92 27.32
CA ASN A 105 5.10 -3.57 26.13
C ASN A 105 4.05 -2.68 25.42
N TYR A 106 4.51 -1.72 24.63
CA TYR A 106 3.63 -0.81 23.91
C TYR A 106 2.76 -1.47 22.82
N ILE A 107 3.09 -2.69 22.40
CA ILE A 107 2.23 -3.48 21.52
C ILE A 107 0.96 -3.89 22.29
N VAL A 108 1.10 -4.38 23.52
CA VAL A 108 -0.02 -4.85 24.34
C VAL A 108 -0.76 -3.69 25.02
N ASP A 109 -0.02 -2.72 25.56
CA ASP A 109 -0.57 -1.67 26.41
C ASP A 109 -1.00 -0.43 25.63
N GLY A 110 -0.53 -0.27 24.39
CA GLY A 110 -0.58 0.97 23.65
C GLY A 110 0.44 2.00 24.13
N PHE A 111 0.49 3.15 23.51
CA PHE A 111 1.39 4.24 23.85
C PHE A 111 0.71 5.60 23.71
N LEU A 112 0.89 6.48 24.67
CA LEU A 112 0.48 7.89 24.62
C LEU A 112 1.56 8.76 25.24
N ALA A 113 2.13 9.66 24.45
CA ALA A 113 2.97 10.75 24.95
C ALA A 113 2.09 11.89 25.49
N GLN A 114 2.18 12.19 26.78
CA GLN A 114 1.47 13.31 27.41
C GLN A 114 2.13 14.65 27.10
N THR A 115 3.44 14.61 26.81
CA THR A 115 4.25 15.79 26.46
C THR A 115 5.17 15.45 25.29
N ARG A 116 5.64 16.48 24.58
CA ARG A 116 6.60 16.30 23.45
C ARG A 116 7.90 15.62 23.88
N ALA A 117 8.33 15.81 25.11
CA ALA A 117 9.53 15.14 25.63
C ALA A 117 9.39 13.63 25.80
N GLN A 118 8.15 13.12 25.85
CA GLN A 118 7.85 11.69 25.94
C GLN A 118 7.68 11.02 24.57
N GLU A 119 7.64 11.78 23.48
CA GLU A 119 7.51 11.22 22.13
C GLU A 119 8.72 10.36 21.78
N LEU A 120 8.47 9.17 21.25
CA LEU A 120 9.50 8.14 21.07
C LEU A 120 10.06 8.12 19.64
N PRO A 121 11.35 7.87 19.44
CA PRO A 121 11.93 7.79 18.09
C PRO A 121 11.26 6.74 17.23
N GLY A 122 10.83 7.11 16.01
CA GLY A 122 10.27 6.16 15.03
C GLY A 122 11.30 5.19 14.47
N GLY A 123 12.58 5.61 14.49
CA GLY A 123 13.69 4.84 13.94
C GLY A 123 14.03 5.22 12.49
N PRO A 124 15.14 4.68 11.96
CA PRO A 124 15.73 5.14 10.70
C PRO A 124 14.88 4.86 9.45
N ASN A 125 13.88 3.99 9.56
CA ASN A 125 12.97 3.65 8.46
C ASN A 125 11.64 4.40 8.54
N THR A 126 11.38 5.17 9.59
CA THR A 126 10.19 5.99 9.74
C THR A 126 10.50 7.37 9.17
N LEU A 127 10.21 7.55 7.89
CA LEU A 127 10.46 8.77 7.13
C LEU A 127 9.14 9.37 6.68
N LEU A 128 9.06 10.70 6.64
CA LEU A 128 7.93 11.40 6.04
C LEU A 128 8.40 12.13 4.79
N TYR A 129 7.64 11.96 3.70
CA TYR A 129 7.88 12.65 2.45
C TYR A 129 6.72 13.61 2.16
N VAL A 130 7.03 14.90 2.18
CA VAL A 130 6.07 15.96 1.84
C VAL A 130 6.28 16.33 0.37
N THR A 131 5.31 16.05 -0.49
CA THR A 131 5.42 16.36 -1.92
C THR A 131 5.37 17.87 -2.11
N ASP A 132 6.45 18.42 -2.65
CA ASP A 132 6.62 19.85 -2.89
C ASP A 132 6.34 20.22 -4.36
N ARG A 133 6.81 19.39 -5.31
CA ARG A 133 6.67 19.66 -6.73
C ARG A 133 6.52 18.38 -7.55
N VAL A 134 5.64 18.45 -8.55
CA VAL A 134 5.50 17.43 -9.60
C VAL A 134 5.61 18.12 -10.95
N GLU A 135 6.50 17.64 -11.80
CA GLU A 135 6.82 18.25 -13.10
C GLU A 135 6.87 17.19 -14.18
N ASN A 136 6.17 17.42 -15.29
CA ASN A 136 6.27 16.54 -16.46
C ASN A 136 7.64 16.72 -17.11
N VAL A 137 8.43 15.64 -17.15
CA VAL A 137 9.77 15.59 -17.74
C VAL A 137 9.87 14.57 -18.87
N THR A 138 8.72 14.17 -19.42
CA THR A 138 8.64 13.16 -20.48
C THR A 138 9.56 13.46 -21.63
N GLY A 139 9.52 14.71 -22.14
CA GLY A 139 10.40 15.14 -23.22
C GLY A 139 11.89 15.05 -22.85
N ARG A 140 12.26 15.37 -21.62
CA ARG A 140 13.66 15.24 -21.15
C ARG A 140 14.14 13.79 -21.06
N VAL A 141 13.22 12.84 -20.87
CA VAL A 141 13.54 11.41 -20.84
C VAL A 141 13.50 10.81 -22.26
N LEU A 142 12.51 11.14 -23.07
CA LEU A 142 12.22 10.42 -24.31
C LEU A 142 12.64 11.16 -25.60
N ASP A 143 12.61 12.53 -25.63
CA ASP A 143 12.92 13.27 -26.86
C ASP A 143 14.38 13.06 -27.29
N GLY A 144 14.58 12.89 -28.60
CA GLY A 144 15.88 12.67 -29.17
C GLY A 144 16.51 11.29 -28.80
N LEU A 145 15.74 10.36 -28.21
CA LEU A 145 16.17 8.96 -28.17
C LEU A 145 16.20 8.42 -29.60
N ASP A 146 17.32 7.80 -29.97
CA ASP A 146 17.42 7.09 -31.25
C ASP A 146 16.34 5.99 -31.32
N ALA A 147 15.46 6.07 -32.31
CA ALA A 147 14.37 5.13 -32.50
C ALA A 147 14.84 3.68 -32.76
N THR A 148 16.11 3.51 -33.16
CA THR A 148 16.72 2.20 -33.38
C THR A 148 17.24 1.55 -32.09
N LEU A 149 17.43 2.34 -31.01
CA LEU A 149 17.83 1.80 -29.72
C LEU A 149 16.79 0.81 -29.21
N SER A 150 17.24 -0.37 -28.83
CA SER A 150 16.45 -1.46 -28.29
C SER A 150 17.23 -2.17 -27.18
N GLY A 151 16.56 -3.06 -26.48
CA GLY A 151 17.18 -3.86 -25.44
C GLY A 151 17.95 -3.02 -24.43
N ARG A 152 19.04 -3.56 -23.93
CA ARG A 152 19.85 -2.94 -22.89
C ARG A 152 20.30 -1.51 -23.21
N ALA A 153 20.70 -1.23 -24.46
CA ALA A 153 21.18 0.09 -24.84
C ALA A 153 20.11 1.18 -24.63
N ARG A 154 18.84 0.86 -24.91
CA ARG A 154 17.72 1.76 -24.64
C ARG A 154 17.49 1.93 -23.15
N HIS A 155 17.44 0.84 -22.40
CA HIS A 155 17.26 0.86 -20.96
C HIS A 155 18.34 1.72 -20.27
N ASP A 156 19.62 1.49 -20.60
CA ASP A 156 20.74 2.21 -20.01
C ASP A 156 20.68 3.72 -20.31
N GLU A 157 20.26 4.11 -21.51
CA GLU A 157 20.11 5.53 -21.87
C GLU A 157 18.92 6.20 -21.15
N VAL A 158 17.77 5.54 -21.05
CA VAL A 158 16.61 6.03 -20.29
C VAL A 158 16.99 6.18 -18.81
N GLU A 159 17.63 5.16 -18.23
CA GLU A 159 18.07 5.20 -16.84
C GLU A 159 19.10 6.31 -16.58
N ARG A 160 20.06 6.50 -17.49
CA ARG A 160 21.06 7.59 -17.42
C ARG A 160 20.37 8.96 -17.36
N ARG A 161 19.36 9.20 -18.21
CA ARG A 161 18.62 10.46 -18.22
C ARG A 161 17.81 10.65 -16.93
N ILE A 162 17.19 9.59 -16.43
CA ILE A 162 16.46 9.60 -15.15
C ILE A 162 17.42 9.95 -14.00
N LYS A 163 18.60 9.31 -13.92
CA LYS A 163 19.62 9.60 -12.90
C LYS A 163 20.09 11.06 -12.95
N ALA A 164 20.30 11.60 -14.15
CA ALA A 164 20.68 13.01 -14.33
C ALA A 164 19.59 13.97 -13.81
N LEU A 165 18.31 13.69 -14.11
CA LEU A 165 17.17 14.48 -13.64
C LEU A 165 17.02 14.42 -12.10
N VAL A 166 17.30 13.28 -11.51
CA VAL A 166 17.31 13.09 -10.05
C VAL A 166 18.47 13.85 -9.41
N ALA A 167 19.69 13.72 -9.95
CA ALA A 167 20.86 14.42 -9.43
C ALA A 167 20.71 15.95 -9.49
N GLU A 168 20.17 16.49 -10.59
CA GLU A 168 19.82 17.90 -10.71
C GLU A 168 18.83 18.36 -9.63
N CYS A 169 17.85 17.53 -9.32
CA CYS A 169 16.81 17.82 -8.34
C CYS A 169 17.33 17.77 -6.89
N GLU A 170 18.28 16.90 -6.58
CA GLU A 170 18.81 16.65 -5.22
C GLU A 170 20.09 17.44 -4.91
N THR A 171 20.32 18.57 -5.57
CA THR A 171 21.40 19.50 -5.20
C THR A 171 21.21 20.01 -3.77
N ASP A 172 19.95 20.20 -3.33
CA ASP A 172 19.58 20.44 -1.94
C ASP A 172 19.22 19.10 -1.25
N LYS A 173 20.06 18.68 -0.29
CA LYS A 173 19.92 17.42 0.45
C LYS A 173 18.69 17.33 1.37
N ALA A 174 17.93 18.42 1.54
CA ALA A 174 16.65 18.40 2.20
C ALA A 174 15.58 17.63 1.41
N TYR A 175 15.79 17.50 0.11
CA TYR A 175 14.83 16.87 -0.80
C TYR A 175 15.28 15.49 -1.26
N ARG A 176 14.30 14.64 -1.48
CA ARG A 176 14.41 13.38 -2.19
C ARG A 176 13.60 13.48 -3.48
N CYS A 177 14.21 13.07 -4.59
CA CYS A 177 13.58 13.16 -5.90
C CYS A 177 13.46 11.78 -6.55
N ALA A 178 12.41 11.61 -7.35
CA ALA A 178 12.17 10.44 -8.16
C ALA A 178 11.62 10.85 -9.53
N VAL A 179 11.84 10.00 -10.53
CA VAL A 179 11.28 10.19 -11.88
C VAL A 179 10.55 8.90 -12.29
N PRO A 180 9.39 8.60 -11.67
CA PRO A 180 8.60 7.43 -12.02
C PRO A 180 7.97 7.56 -13.42
N ALA A 181 7.82 6.37 -14.06
CA ALA A 181 7.07 6.23 -15.30
C ALA A 181 5.57 6.10 -15.03
N PHE A 182 4.76 6.68 -15.91
CA PHE A 182 3.30 6.57 -15.96
C PHE A 182 2.88 5.98 -17.31
N HIS A 183 1.67 5.46 -17.39
CA HIS A 183 1.17 4.80 -18.60
C HIS A 183 2.17 3.77 -19.16
N ARG A 184 2.82 3.01 -18.25
CA ARG A 184 3.82 1.99 -18.59
C ARG A 184 5.00 2.54 -19.42
N GLY A 185 5.45 3.77 -19.14
CA GLY A 185 6.58 4.42 -19.81
C GLY A 185 6.20 5.47 -20.88
N GLY A 186 4.90 5.73 -21.06
CA GLY A 186 4.42 6.80 -21.97
C GLY A 186 4.66 8.21 -21.44
N GLU A 187 4.72 8.37 -20.13
CA GLU A 187 4.95 9.65 -19.46
C GLU A 187 5.91 9.50 -18.28
N TYR A 188 6.69 10.55 -17.99
CA TYR A 188 7.61 10.62 -16.87
C TYR A 188 7.40 11.92 -16.10
N TYR A 189 7.31 11.82 -14.77
CA TYR A 189 7.16 12.99 -13.90
C TYR A 189 8.28 13.04 -12.88
N ARG A 190 8.98 14.17 -12.77
CA ARG A 190 9.91 14.43 -11.68
C ARG A 190 9.13 14.87 -10.44
N ILE A 191 9.23 14.09 -9.37
CA ILE A 191 8.58 14.34 -8.09
C ILE A 191 9.66 14.74 -7.10
N ARG A 192 9.51 15.95 -6.52
CA ARG A 192 10.37 16.45 -5.46
C ARG A 192 9.63 16.42 -4.14
N GLN A 193 10.24 15.80 -3.12
CA GLN A 193 9.66 15.64 -1.80
C GLN A 193 10.64 16.07 -0.72
N LEU A 194 10.18 16.89 0.23
CA LEU A 194 10.93 17.18 1.44
C LEU A 194 11.02 15.89 2.26
N MET A 195 12.23 15.45 2.64
CA MET A 195 12.46 14.21 3.36
C MET A 195 12.71 14.49 4.84
N ILE A 196 11.71 14.31 5.68
CA ILE A 196 11.81 14.49 7.13
C ILE A 196 12.27 13.18 7.76
N ARG A 197 13.40 13.23 8.47
CA ARG A 197 14.08 12.04 9.03
C ARG A 197 13.85 11.86 10.53
N ASP A 198 13.54 12.92 11.28
CA ASP A 198 13.13 12.82 12.68
C ASP A 198 11.61 12.75 12.77
N VAL A 199 11.12 11.52 12.82
CA VAL A 199 9.69 11.22 12.97
C VAL A 199 9.52 10.43 14.26
N ARG A 200 8.62 10.86 15.14
CA ARG A 200 8.44 10.29 16.47
C ARG A 200 7.05 9.72 16.64
N LEU A 201 6.95 8.60 17.37
CA LEU A 201 5.68 8.02 17.79
C LEU A 201 5.08 8.89 18.91
N VAL A 202 3.84 9.29 18.73
CA VAL A 202 3.08 10.14 19.66
C VAL A 202 1.99 9.35 20.37
N TYR A 203 1.24 8.55 19.59
CA TYR A 203 0.15 7.74 20.12
C TYR A 203 -0.09 6.53 19.23
N ALA A 204 -0.33 5.40 19.87
CA ALA A 204 -0.87 4.20 19.24
C ALA A 204 -1.77 3.48 20.25
N PRO A 205 -3.00 3.07 19.91
CA PRO A 205 -3.77 2.20 20.75
C PRO A 205 -3.09 0.84 20.90
N ALA A 206 -3.49 0.03 21.87
CA ALA A 206 -3.06 -1.36 21.99
C ALA A 206 -3.30 -2.14 20.68
N ASP A 207 -2.45 -3.12 20.35
CA ASP A 207 -2.62 -3.95 19.13
C ASP A 207 -3.99 -4.64 19.09
N SER A 208 -4.50 -5.03 20.27
CA SER A 208 -5.85 -5.59 20.44
C SER A 208 -7.00 -4.59 20.16
N VAL A 209 -6.70 -3.32 19.92
CA VAL A 209 -7.62 -2.30 19.34
C VAL A 209 -7.25 -2.04 17.88
N GLY A 210 -5.97 -1.72 17.62
CA GLY A 210 -5.46 -1.34 16.29
C GLY A 210 -5.52 -2.46 15.27
N ASN A 211 -5.46 -3.72 15.73
CA ASN A 211 -5.42 -4.93 14.90
C ASN A 211 -6.42 -6.00 15.41
N PHE A 212 -7.52 -5.59 16.04
CA PHE A 212 -8.56 -6.52 16.52
C PHE A 212 -9.05 -7.42 15.38
N GLY A 213 -9.06 -8.74 15.64
CA GLY A 213 -9.36 -9.77 14.63
C GLY A 213 -8.15 -10.28 13.86
N GLY A 214 -6.99 -9.59 13.92
CA GLY A 214 -5.71 -10.03 13.37
C GLY A 214 -5.79 -10.54 11.93
N ASP A 215 -5.08 -11.65 11.63
CA ASP A 215 -5.07 -12.28 10.31
C ASP A 215 -6.42 -12.93 9.94
N ILE A 216 -7.27 -13.27 10.93
CA ILE A 216 -8.59 -13.87 10.69
C ILE A 216 -9.47 -12.86 9.97
N ASP A 217 -9.56 -11.63 10.49
CA ASP A 217 -10.37 -10.57 9.92
C ASP A 217 -9.67 -9.76 8.82
N ASN A 218 -8.40 -10.04 8.50
CA ASN A 218 -7.68 -9.36 7.43
C ASN A 218 -8.39 -9.54 6.08
N TYR A 219 -8.65 -8.47 5.35
CA TYR A 219 -9.51 -8.42 4.15
C TYR A 219 -10.99 -8.80 4.39
N GLU A 220 -11.44 -9.00 5.62
CA GLU A 220 -12.82 -9.37 5.89
C GLU A 220 -13.66 -8.15 6.32
N PHE A 221 -14.97 -8.23 6.06
CA PHE A 221 -15.95 -7.31 6.60
C PHE A 221 -17.20 -8.11 7.02
N PRO A 222 -17.84 -7.83 8.18
CA PRO A 222 -17.63 -6.66 9.04
C PRO A 222 -16.30 -6.72 9.82
N ARG A 223 -15.56 -5.62 9.78
CA ARG A 223 -14.29 -5.40 10.48
C ARG A 223 -14.54 -4.49 11.69
N GLN A 224 -13.77 -4.65 12.78
CA GLN A 224 -13.83 -3.78 13.95
C GLN A 224 -12.42 -3.41 14.44
N ALA A 225 -11.55 -3.01 13.55
CA ALA A 225 -10.18 -2.64 13.86
C ALA A 225 -10.01 -1.11 13.95
N GLY A 226 -9.54 -0.63 15.08
CA GLY A 226 -9.11 0.77 15.24
C GLY A 226 -7.72 1.01 14.68
N ASP A 227 -7.54 0.75 13.39
CA ASP A 227 -6.22 0.80 12.75
C ASP A 227 -5.78 2.24 12.49
N PHE A 228 -5.40 2.95 13.57
CA PHE A 228 -4.89 4.31 13.53
C PHE A 228 -3.75 4.52 14.53
N ALA A 229 -2.85 5.44 14.21
CA ALA A 229 -1.77 5.90 15.08
C ALA A 229 -1.37 7.34 14.73
N PHE A 230 -0.69 8.00 15.66
CA PHE A 230 -0.19 9.36 15.46
C PHE A 230 1.33 9.39 15.58
N LEU A 231 1.93 10.06 14.62
CA LEU A 231 3.35 10.39 14.57
C LEU A 231 3.51 11.91 14.61
N ARG A 232 4.73 12.39 14.86
CA ARG A 232 5.06 13.80 14.68
C ARG A 232 6.34 13.98 13.89
N ALA A 233 6.28 14.89 12.94
CA ALA A 233 7.42 15.32 12.15
C ALA A 233 8.24 16.37 12.92
N TYR A 234 9.56 16.21 12.95
CA TYR A 234 10.50 17.15 13.54
C TYR A 234 11.55 17.59 12.52
N VAL A 235 12.01 18.83 12.67
CA VAL A 235 13.02 19.47 11.81
C VAL A 235 14.01 20.26 12.67
N GLY A 236 15.12 20.67 12.09
CA GLY A 236 16.05 21.57 12.74
C GLY A 236 15.40 22.92 13.11
N ARG A 237 16.03 23.68 14.01
CA ARG A 237 15.54 25.00 14.43
C ARG A 237 15.44 26.00 13.27
N ASP A 238 16.14 25.74 12.17
CA ASP A 238 16.09 26.50 10.92
C ASP A 238 14.89 26.10 10.03
N GLY A 239 14.06 25.14 10.46
CA GLY A 239 12.92 24.62 9.72
C GLY A 239 13.29 23.61 8.63
N ARG A 240 14.54 23.21 8.50
CA ARG A 240 15.02 22.25 7.50
C ARG A 240 15.06 20.82 8.06
N PRO A 241 14.87 19.79 7.22
CA PRO A 241 15.06 18.40 7.62
C PRO A 241 16.43 18.17 8.26
N ALA A 242 16.40 17.57 9.43
CA ALA A 242 17.60 17.23 10.21
C ALA A 242 17.55 15.75 10.63
N ASP A 243 18.70 15.20 10.99
CA ASP A 243 18.77 13.90 11.63
C ASP A 243 18.16 13.94 13.04
N PRO A 244 17.67 12.83 13.59
CA PRO A 244 17.05 12.81 14.90
C PRO A 244 17.93 13.45 15.98
N SER A 245 17.38 14.45 16.69
CA SER A 245 18.08 15.19 17.74
C SER A 245 17.08 15.70 18.77
N PRO A 246 17.46 15.78 20.08
CA PRO A 246 16.64 16.41 21.10
C PRO A 246 16.43 17.91 20.84
N ASP A 247 17.30 18.55 20.06
CA ASP A 247 17.22 19.98 19.71
C ASP A 247 16.20 20.29 18.59
N ASN A 248 15.72 19.28 17.88
CA ASN A 248 14.77 19.45 16.81
C ASN A 248 13.42 19.97 17.33
N VAL A 249 12.75 20.75 16.49
CA VAL A 249 11.44 21.34 16.77
C VAL A 249 10.37 20.70 15.87
N PRO A 250 9.09 20.71 16.28
CA PRO A 250 8.02 20.23 15.42
C PRO A 250 7.99 20.95 14.06
N TYR A 251 7.80 20.20 13.01
CA TYR A 251 7.61 20.74 11.66
C TYR A 251 6.35 21.60 11.62
N ARG A 252 6.45 22.80 11.09
CA ARG A 252 5.31 23.69 10.89
C ARG A 252 4.63 23.34 9.57
N SER A 253 3.57 22.55 9.66
CA SER A 253 2.77 22.20 8.48
C SER A 253 2.06 23.44 7.93
N LYS A 254 2.20 23.68 6.63
CA LYS A 254 1.52 24.79 5.94
C LYS A 254 0.00 24.66 6.01
N ASP A 255 -0.47 23.43 5.79
CA ASP A 255 -1.88 23.07 5.84
C ASP A 255 -2.03 21.75 6.62
N PHE A 256 -3.20 21.53 7.20
CA PHE A 256 -3.55 20.29 7.90
C PHE A 256 -5.05 20.04 7.75
N LEU A 257 -5.48 18.79 7.91
CA LEU A 257 -6.88 18.41 7.81
C LEU A 257 -7.60 18.67 9.14
N ALA A 258 -8.75 19.33 9.07
CA ALA A 258 -9.69 19.30 10.19
C ALA A 258 -10.33 17.90 10.26
N VAL A 259 -10.55 17.39 11.47
CA VAL A 259 -11.15 16.07 11.72
C VAL A 259 -12.63 16.24 11.99
N SER A 260 -13.50 15.57 11.21
CA SER A 260 -14.95 15.74 11.33
C SER A 260 -15.62 14.56 12.00
N ALA A 261 -16.06 14.76 13.25
CA ALA A 261 -16.93 13.85 13.99
C ALA A 261 -18.42 13.98 13.62
N GLU A 262 -18.78 14.78 12.62
CA GLU A 262 -20.19 14.95 12.18
C GLU A 262 -20.81 13.64 11.65
N GLY A 263 -19.95 12.69 11.24
CA GLY A 263 -20.34 11.36 10.77
C GLY A 263 -20.68 11.29 9.29
N LEU A 264 -20.78 10.06 8.82
CA LEU A 264 -21.17 9.69 7.46
C LEU A 264 -22.44 8.83 7.49
N LYS A 265 -23.16 8.81 6.40
CA LYS A 265 -24.28 7.89 6.14
C LYS A 265 -24.13 7.23 4.78
N ALA A 266 -24.86 6.15 4.55
CA ALA A 266 -24.92 5.50 3.24
C ALA A 266 -25.30 6.52 2.15
N GLY A 267 -24.57 6.50 1.04
CA GLY A 267 -24.72 7.43 -0.09
C GLY A 267 -23.89 8.71 0.01
N ASP A 268 -23.29 9.01 1.16
CA ASP A 268 -22.41 10.18 1.26
C ASP A 268 -21.16 10.00 0.41
N GLY A 269 -20.79 11.07 -0.30
CA GLY A 269 -19.58 11.11 -1.11
C GLY A 269 -18.32 11.28 -0.29
N ILE A 270 -17.27 10.57 -0.71
CA ILE A 270 -15.94 10.66 -0.11
C ILE A 270 -14.88 10.90 -1.17
N LEU A 271 -13.81 11.57 -0.76
CA LEU A 271 -12.58 11.76 -1.50
C LEU A 271 -11.46 11.08 -0.73
N LEU A 272 -10.64 10.29 -1.40
CA LEU A 272 -9.49 9.61 -0.80
C LEU A 272 -8.22 10.10 -1.47
N ALA A 273 -7.23 10.51 -0.69
CA ALA A 273 -5.93 10.94 -1.20
C ALA A 273 -4.78 10.21 -0.48
N GLY A 274 -3.85 9.65 -1.26
CA GLY A 274 -2.71 8.91 -0.72
C GLY A 274 -1.79 8.36 -1.80
N TYR A 275 -0.94 7.42 -1.41
CA TYR A 275 0.15 6.88 -2.23
C TYR A 275 -0.04 5.39 -2.51
N PRO A 276 -0.98 5.01 -3.40
CA PRO A 276 -1.21 3.61 -3.77
C PRO A 276 0.03 3.00 -4.41
N GLY A 277 0.37 1.77 -4.02
CA GLY A 277 1.57 1.07 -4.44
C GLY A 277 1.56 0.71 -5.92
N ARG A 278 0.90 -0.38 -6.29
CA ARG A 278 0.90 -0.90 -7.67
C ARG A 278 -0.43 -1.51 -8.06
N THR A 279 -0.89 -1.18 -9.29
CA THR A 279 -1.95 -1.88 -10.00
C THR A 279 -1.46 -2.43 -11.34
N SER A 280 -2.26 -3.25 -12.00
CA SER A 280 -1.93 -3.95 -13.25
C SER A 280 -3.12 -3.95 -14.21
N ARG A 281 -3.82 -2.80 -14.31
CA ARG A 281 -5.07 -2.64 -15.07
C ARG A 281 -4.89 -2.75 -16.58
N TYR A 282 -3.70 -2.38 -17.06
CA TYR A 282 -3.37 -2.33 -18.49
C TYR A 282 -2.50 -3.53 -18.94
N ARG A 283 -2.52 -4.61 -18.16
CA ARG A 283 -1.85 -5.85 -18.54
C ARG A 283 -2.63 -6.60 -19.61
N LEU A 284 -1.88 -7.28 -20.50
CA LEU A 284 -2.43 -8.09 -21.58
C LEU A 284 -3.04 -9.42 -21.06
N PRO A 285 -3.97 -10.04 -21.79
CA PRO A 285 -4.55 -11.32 -21.39
C PRO A 285 -3.52 -12.42 -21.10
N ALA A 286 -2.41 -12.46 -21.86
CA ALA A 286 -1.31 -13.41 -21.66
C ALA A 286 -0.64 -13.21 -20.27
N GLU A 287 -0.41 -11.96 -19.87
CA GLU A 287 0.17 -11.62 -18.55
C GLU A 287 -0.78 -12.04 -17.41
N ILE A 288 -2.10 -11.91 -17.60
CA ILE A 288 -3.11 -12.33 -16.63
C ILE A 288 -3.13 -13.85 -16.48
N ARG A 289 -3.10 -14.59 -17.58
CA ARG A 289 -3.02 -16.06 -17.56
C ARG A 289 -1.73 -16.53 -16.90
N PHE A 290 -0.61 -15.90 -17.21
CA PHE A 290 0.67 -16.21 -16.55
C PHE A 290 0.62 -15.98 -15.04
N ALA A 291 0.06 -14.86 -14.59
CA ALA A 291 -0.11 -14.58 -13.16
C ALA A 291 -1.02 -15.60 -12.47
N ARG A 292 -2.17 -15.93 -13.10
CA ARG A 292 -3.15 -16.89 -12.56
C ARG A 292 -2.62 -18.32 -12.50
N ASP A 293 -1.98 -18.78 -13.59
CA ASP A 293 -1.70 -20.21 -13.78
C ASP A 293 -0.28 -20.58 -13.33
N VAL A 294 0.65 -19.62 -13.23
CA VAL A 294 2.06 -19.86 -12.93
C VAL A 294 2.52 -19.09 -11.69
N GLU A 295 2.41 -17.75 -11.70
CA GLU A 295 3.04 -16.92 -10.69
C GLU A 295 2.39 -17.07 -9.31
N TYR A 296 1.07 -16.92 -9.20
CA TYR A 296 0.38 -16.97 -7.93
C TYR A 296 0.33 -18.34 -7.28
N PRO A 297 0.11 -19.46 -8.03
CA PRO A 297 0.22 -20.80 -7.46
C PRO A 297 1.63 -21.09 -6.91
N ALA A 298 2.68 -20.75 -7.65
CA ALA A 298 4.06 -20.92 -7.20
C ALA A 298 4.38 -20.08 -5.96
N ARG A 299 3.95 -18.80 -5.96
CA ARG A 299 4.11 -17.89 -4.82
C ARG A 299 3.38 -18.41 -3.58
N ALA A 300 2.14 -18.83 -3.69
CA ALA A 300 1.36 -19.38 -2.57
C ALA A 300 2.03 -20.62 -1.98
N ALA A 301 2.51 -21.53 -2.84
CA ALA A 301 3.21 -22.75 -2.41
C ALA A 301 4.53 -22.41 -1.67
N SER A 302 5.33 -21.47 -2.22
CA SER A 302 6.60 -21.06 -1.62
C SER A 302 6.38 -20.40 -0.24
N ILE A 303 5.41 -19.49 -0.13
CA ILE A 303 5.11 -18.81 1.14
C ILE A 303 4.56 -19.80 2.17
N THR A 304 3.68 -20.72 1.78
CA THR A 304 3.13 -21.74 2.67
C THR A 304 4.27 -22.61 3.26
N ALA A 305 5.16 -23.09 2.41
CA ALA A 305 6.31 -23.90 2.83
C ALA A 305 7.29 -23.09 3.72
N ASP A 306 7.43 -21.77 3.46
CA ASP A 306 8.28 -20.90 4.29
C ASP A 306 7.67 -20.70 5.70
N LEU A 307 6.36 -20.49 5.79
CA LEU A 307 5.62 -20.38 7.05
C LEU A 307 5.71 -21.68 7.88
N GLU A 308 5.52 -22.85 7.24
CA GLU A 308 5.66 -24.16 7.87
C GLU A 308 7.09 -24.36 8.40
N THR A 309 8.09 -23.97 7.62
CA THR A 309 9.50 -24.04 8.01
C THR A 309 9.80 -23.14 9.20
N ILE A 310 9.30 -21.90 9.20
CA ILE A 310 9.46 -20.95 10.32
C ILE A 310 8.80 -21.55 11.57
N ALA A 311 7.55 -22.00 11.49
CA ALA A 311 6.83 -22.58 12.62
C ALA A 311 7.59 -23.78 13.21
N ALA A 312 8.07 -24.70 12.38
CA ALA A 312 8.84 -25.87 12.83
C ALA A 312 10.20 -25.49 13.44
N ALA A 313 10.88 -24.48 12.88
CA ALA A 313 12.22 -24.08 13.34
C ALA A 313 12.20 -23.18 14.59
N THR A 314 11.06 -22.57 14.91
CA THR A 314 10.87 -21.72 16.10
C THR A 314 10.19 -22.47 17.25
N ALA A 315 9.54 -23.60 16.98
CA ALA A 315 8.73 -24.35 17.95
C ALA A 315 9.50 -24.65 19.24
N GLY A 316 8.88 -24.30 20.37
CA GLY A 316 9.46 -24.54 21.71
C GLY A 316 10.57 -23.56 22.11
N ASN A 317 10.81 -22.51 21.33
CA ASN A 317 11.72 -21.44 21.69
C ASN A 317 10.99 -20.07 21.59
N PRO A 318 10.46 -19.56 22.71
CA PRO A 318 9.68 -18.31 22.73
C PRO A 318 10.44 -17.09 22.19
N GLU A 319 11.76 -17.02 22.37
CA GLU A 319 12.56 -15.92 21.80
C GLU A 319 12.56 -15.97 20.27
N HIS A 320 12.72 -17.14 19.67
CA HIS A 320 12.67 -17.31 18.21
C HIS A 320 11.27 -17.03 17.66
N GLU A 321 10.22 -17.48 18.36
CA GLU A 321 8.83 -17.22 17.98
C GLU A 321 8.55 -15.72 17.94
N VAL A 322 8.94 -14.96 18.96
CA VAL A 322 8.80 -13.50 19.00
C VAL A 322 9.59 -12.81 17.89
N ARG A 323 10.83 -13.23 17.63
CA ARG A 323 11.67 -12.64 16.57
C ARG A 323 11.07 -12.83 15.19
N TYR A 324 10.44 -13.98 14.92
CA TYR A 324 9.84 -14.27 13.61
C TYR A 324 8.36 -13.88 13.49
N ALA A 325 7.70 -13.43 14.55
CA ALA A 325 6.28 -13.07 14.53
C ALA A 325 5.93 -12.03 13.44
N SER A 326 6.74 -10.98 13.31
CA SER A 326 6.52 -9.96 12.29
C SER A 326 6.74 -10.47 10.85
N VAL A 327 7.70 -11.38 10.67
CA VAL A 327 7.96 -12.03 9.37
C VAL A 327 6.79 -12.94 9.01
N ALA A 328 6.33 -13.78 9.94
CA ALA A 328 5.17 -14.66 9.74
C ALA A 328 3.90 -13.86 9.44
N LYS A 329 3.63 -12.76 10.18
CA LYS A 329 2.49 -11.86 9.93
C LYS A 329 2.55 -11.27 8.51
N SER A 330 3.72 -10.82 8.07
CA SER A 330 3.91 -10.28 6.71
C SER A 330 3.67 -11.36 5.63
N LEU A 331 4.20 -12.57 5.83
CA LEU A 331 4.00 -13.70 4.92
C LEU A 331 2.53 -14.13 4.85
N ASN A 332 1.83 -14.20 5.99
CA ASN A 332 0.40 -14.51 6.05
C ASN A 332 -0.43 -13.49 5.29
N ASN A 333 -0.15 -12.20 5.44
CA ASN A 333 -0.83 -11.14 4.70
C ASN A 333 -0.65 -11.31 3.17
N VAL A 334 0.59 -11.56 2.72
CA VAL A 334 0.89 -11.79 1.30
C VAL A 334 0.23 -13.08 0.80
N LEU A 335 0.23 -14.15 1.61
CA LEU A 335 -0.43 -15.41 1.28
C LEU A 335 -1.94 -15.25 1.13
N LYS A 336 -2.59 -14.57 2.09
CA LYS A 336 -4.04 -14.31 2.04
C LYS A 336 -4.40 -13.48 0.81
N LYS A 337 -3.62 -12.42 0.50
CA LYS A 337 -3.79 -11.65 -0.74
C LYS A 337 -3.61 -12.52 -1.98
N THR A 338 -2.58 -13.36 -2.03
CA THR A 338 -2.30 -14.24 -3.18
C THR A 338 -3.43 -15.24 -3.40
N ARG A 339 -3.92 -15.90 -2.33
CA ARG A 339 -5.08 -16.80 -2.39
C ARG A 339 -6.34 -16.06 -2.83
N GLY A 340 -6.58 -14.85 -2.30
CA GLY A 340 -7.72 -14.02 -2.71
C GLY A 340 -7.68 -13.63 -4.20
N LEU A 341 -6.49 -13.41 -4.77
CA LEU A 341 -6.32 -13.21 -6.21
C LEU A 341 -6.68 -14.47 -6.97
N MET A 342 -6.19 -15.65 -6.54
CA MET A 342 -6.51 -16.95 -7.18
C MET A 342 -8.02 -17.24 -7.11
N ASP A 343 -8.64 -17.05 -5.95
CA ASP A 343 -10.08 -17.24 -5.76
C ASP A 343 -10.90 -16.26 -6.59
N GLY A 344 -10.46 -15.02 -6.69
CA GLY A 344 -11.11 -14.00 -7.49
C GLY A 344 -11.02 -14.27 -9.00
N PHE A 345 -9.87 -14.74 -9.48
CA PHE A 345 -9.72 -15.20 -10.87
C PHE A 345 -10.58 -16.43 -11.17
N ALA A 346 -10.75 -17.34 -10.21
CA ALA A 346 -11.62 -18.52 -10.37
C ALA A 346 -13.11 -18.13 -10.34
N ARG A 347 -13.48 -17.15 -9.52
CA ARG A 347 -14.88 -16.69 -9.38
C ARG A 347 -15.38 -15.96 -10.62
N LYS A 348 -14.53 -15.19 -11.27
CA LYS A 348 -14.84 -14.41 -12.46
C LYS A 348 -13.72 -14.65 -13.48
N ASP A 349 -14.07 -15.11 -14.65
CA ASP A 349 -13.08 -15.30 -15.72
C ASP A 349 -12.57 -13.95 -16.25
N ILE A 350 -11.67 -13.34 -15.46
CA ILE A 350 -11.06 -12.07 -15.79
C ILE A 350 -10.22 -12.18 -17.07
N ALA A 351 -9.63 -13.36 -17.33
CA ALA A 351 -8.87 -13.59 -18.56
C ALA A 351 -9.77 -13.49 -19.78
N ALA A 352 -10.94 -14.14 -19.79
CA ALA A 352 -11.90 -14.04 -20.88
C ALA A 352 -12.45 -12.62 -21.08
N LEU A 353 -12.71 -11.89 -19.98
CA LEU A 353 -13.11 -10.48 -20.06
C LEU A 353 -12.03 -9.61 -20.71
N LYS A 354 -10.78 -9.86 -20.39
CA LYS A 354 -9.65 -9.15 -20.99
C LYS A 354 -9.38 -9.60 -22.42
N ASP A 355 -9.57 -10.87 -22.76
CA ASP A 355 -9.53 -11.34 -24.17
C ASP A 355 -10.57 -10.61 -25.02
N ALA A 356 -11.81 -10.50 -24.55
CA ALA A 356 -12.85 -9.75 -25.26
C ALA A 356 -12.49 -8.26 -25.43
N GLN A 357 -11.89 -7.67 -24.40
CA GLN A 357 -11.43 -6.26 -24.41
C GLN A 357 -10.27 -6.06 -25.41
N ASP A 358 -9.30 -6.97 -25.42
CA ASP A 358 -8.15 -6.95 -26.32
C ASP A 358 -8.58 -7.19 -27.77
N ALA A 359 -9.48 -8.12 -28.02
CA ALA A 359 -10.04 -8.37 -29.37
C ALA A 359 -10.76 -7.12 -29.92
N ALA A 360 -11.57 -6.44 -29.10
CA ALA A 360 -12.23 -5.20 -29.47
C ALA A 360 -11.22 -4.07 -29.74
N PHE A 361 -10.18 -3.95 -28.92
CA PHE A 361 -9.08 -3.00 -29.14
C PHE A 361 -8.33 -3.32 -30.45
N ARG A 362 -7.92 -4.56 -30.68
CA ARG A 362 -7.18 -4.98 -31.89
C ARG A 362 -8.00 -4.72 -33.17
N THR A 363 -9.31 -4.95 -33.13
CA THR A 363 -10.23 -4.62 -34.22
C THR A 363 -10.25 -3.12 -34.50
N TRP A 364 -10.39 -2.29 -33.47
CA TRP A 364 -10.35 -0.84 -33.60
C TRP A 364 -8.97 -0.35 -34.10
N TYR A 365 -7.89 -0.93 -33.54
CA TYR A 365 -6.51 -0.56 -33.90
C TYR A 365 -6.18 -0.90 -35.35
N ALA A 366 -6.68 -2.00 -35.90
CA ALA A 366 -6.52 -2.35 -37.32
C ALA A 366 -7.09 -1.27 -38.27
N ALA A 367 -8.14 -0.57 -37.84
CA ALA A 367 -8.78 0.48 -38.64
C ALA A 367 -8.20 1.89 -38.40
N HIS A 368 -7.59 2.14 -37.22
CA HIS A 368 -7.23 3.51 -36.78
C HIS A 368 -5.78 3.65 -36.34
N GLY A 369 -5.06 2.55 -36.12
CA GLY A 369 -3.71 2.55 -35.55
C GLY A 369 -2.62 2.88 -36.57
N SER A 370 -1.68 3.73 -36.20
CA SER A 370 -0.58 4.15 -37.07
C SER A 370 0.57 3.14 -37.18
N GLY A 371 0.68 2.16 -36.24
CA GLY A 371 1.78 1.17 -36.20
C GLY A 371 1.51 -0.13 -36.93
N GLY A 372 0.31 -0.32 -37.48
CA GLY A 372 -0.07 -1.55 -38.17
C GLY A 372 -0.02 -2.82 -37.31
N PRO A 373 -0.26 -4.02 -37.90
CA PRO A 373 -0.22 -5.29 -37.19
C PRO A 373 1.15 -5.62 -36.56
N ALA A 374 2.23 -5.07 -37.14
CA ALA A 374 3.60 -5.34 -36.69
C ALA A 374 3.84 -4.90 -35.22
N LEU A 375 3.27 -3.78 -34.77
CA LEU A 375 3.41 -3.32 -33.39
C LEU A 375 2.83 -4.34 -32.39
N LEU A 376 1.66 -4.92 -32.71
CA LEU A 376 1.00 -5.86 -31.83
C LEU A 376 1.74 -7.20 -31.78
N ALA A 377 2.28 -7.67 -32.91
CA ALA A 377 3.11 -8.89 -32.95
C ALA A 377 4.40 -8.70 -32.17
N GLU A 378 5.04 -7.55 -32.28
CA GLU A 378 6.25 -7.20 -31.52
C GLU A 378 5.95 -7.12 -30.02
N LEU A 379 4.81 -6.54 -29.63
CA LEU A 379 4.35 -6.49 -28.23
C LEU A 379 4.14 -7.90 -27.66
N ASP A 380 3.43 -8.77 -28.40
CA ASP A 380 3.16 -10.12 -27.96
C ASP A 380 4.47 -10.91 -27.75
N ALA A 381 5.47 -10.74 -28.65
CA ALA A 381 6.79 -11.36 -28.53
C ALA A 381 7.58 -10.84 -27.33
N ALA A 382 7.56 -9.52 -27.09
CA ALA A 382 8.26 -8.90 -25.95
C ALA A 382 7.65 -9.33 -24.60
N ILE A 383 6.33 -9.45 -24.51
CA ILE A 383 5.64 -9.97 -23.32
C ILE A 383 5.96 -11.45 -23.11
N ALA A 384 6.06 -12.26 -24.16
CA ALA A 384 6.45 -13.66 -24.03
C ALA A 384 7.88 -13.80 -23.48
N ALA A 385 8.81 -12.94 -23.93
CA ALA A 385 10.18 -12.89 -23.42
C ALA A 385 10.23 -12.48 -21.93
N ASP A 386 9.43 -11.49 -21.54
CA ASP A 386 9.30 -11.05 -20.14
C ASP A 386 8.79 -12.19 -19.24
N MET A 387 7.74 -12.90 -19.65
CA MET A 387 7.20 -14.04 -18.90
C MET A 387 8.20 -15.20 -18.80
N ALA A 388 8.99 -15.46 -19.83
CA ALA A 388 10.02 -16.49 -19.80
C ALA A 388 11.12 -16.12 -18.78
N LEU A 389 11.62 -14.88 -18.82
CA LEU A 389 12.63 -14.39 -17.88
C LEU A 389 12.12 -14.36 -16.45
N SER A 390 10.84 -14.01 -16.23
CA SER A 390 10.22 -13.99 -14.90
C SER A 390 10.22 -15.37 -14.22
N ARG A 391 10.16 -16.48 -14.99
CA ARG A 391 10.31 -17.84 -14.44
C ARG A 391 11.73 -18.08 -13.91
N GLU A 392 12.74 -17.64 -14.65
CA GLU A 392 14.15 -17.77 -14.22
C GLU A 392 14.45 -16.90 -13.01
N GLU A 393 13.88 -15.69 -12.93
CA GLU A 393 13.98 -14.82 -11.76
C GLU A 393 13.30 -15.43 -10.53
N ALA A 394 12.17 -16.11 -10.70
CA ALA A 394 11.54 -16.84 -9.60
C ALA A 394 12.41 -18.00 -9.12
N ALA A 395 13.03 -18.75 -10.04
CA ALA A 395 14.00 -19.79 -9.69
C ALA A 395 15.23 -19.24 -8.98
N TRP A 396 15.77 -18.11 -9.45
CA TRP A 396 16.83 -17.38 -8.75
C TRP A 396 16.42 -16.98 -7.33
N GLY A 397 15.18 -16.53 -7.14
CA GLY A 397 14.61 -16.20 -5.84
C GLY A 397 14.65 -17.36 -4.85
N GLU A 398 14.28 -18.57 -5.29
CA GLU A 398 14.39 -19.80 -4.48
C GLU A 398 15.85 -20.19 -4.21
N ALA A 399 16.71 -20.14 -5.22
CA ALA A 399 18.14 -20.48 -5.09
C ALA A 399 18.89 -19.59 -4.09
N THR A 400 18.39 -18.39 -3.83
CA THR A 400 19.04 -17.39 -2.97
C THR A 400 18.17 -16.95 -1.77
N HIS A 401 17.23 -17.79 -1.34
CA HIS A 401 16.25 -17.50 -0.30
C HIS A 401 16.81 -17.64 1.12
N SER A 402 17.84 -16.86 1.46
CA SER A 402 18.36 -16.65 2.81
C SER A 402 18.54 -15.16 3.04
N ASP A 403 18.15 -14.68 4.22
CA ASP A 403 18.26 -13.26 4.56
C ASP A 403 19.72 -12.85 4.74
N LEU A 404 20.54 -13.77 5.22
CA LEU A 404 21.97 -13.55 5.34
C LEU A 404 22.66 -13.51 3.97
N LEU A 405 22.29 -14.41 3.06
CA LEU A 405 22.82 -14.39 1.68
C LEU A 405 22.40 -13.13 0.93
N LYS A 406 21.16 -12.66 1.11
CA LYS A 406 20.71 -11.37 0.55
C LYS A 406 21.55 -10.21 1.07
N SER A 407 21.90 -10.22 2.36
CA SER A 407 22.80 -9.22 2.95
C SER A 407 24.21 -9.27 2.35
N ALA A 408 24.79 -10.46 2.22
CA ALA A 408 26.12 -10.65 1.60
C ALA A 408 26.14 -10.19 0.13
N ARG A 409 25.11 -10.54 -0.65
CA ARG A 409 24.97 -10.08 -2.04
C ARG A 409 24.87 -8.56 -2.13
N THR A 410 24.15 -7.92 -1.20
CA THR A 410 24.11 -6.45 -1.11
C THR A 410 25.50 -5.86 -0.88
N LEU A 411 26.30 -6.44 0.02
CA LEU A 411 27.67 -5.98 0.31
C LEU A 411 28.60 -6.18 -0.88
N VAL A 412 28.54 -7.34 -1.54
CA VAL A 412 29.33 -7.63 -2.76
C VAL A 412 28.98 -6.64 -3.87
N ARG A 413 27.69 -6.44 -4.14
CA ARG A 413 27.25 -5.48 -5.17
C ARG A 413 27.65 -4.06 -4.83
N LEU A 414 27.48 -3.62 -3.58
CA LEU A 414 27.90 -2.30 -3.13
C LEU A 414 29.39 -2.06 -3.35
N ALA A 415 30.24 -3.05 -3.04
CA ALA A 415 31.67 -2.95 -3.25
C ALA A 415 32.03 -2.77 -4.73
N ILE A 416 31.35 -3.50 -5.63
CA ILE A 416 31.52 -3.40 -7.09
C ILE A 416 31.06 -2.03 -7.59
N GLU A 417 29.89 -1.59 -7.20
CA GLU A 417 29.31 -0.33 -7.66
C GLU A 417 30.14 0.88 -7.20
N ARG A 418 30.73 0.82 -6.01
CA ARG A 418 31.58 1.91 -5.50
C ARG A 418 32.90 2.08 -6.27
N GLN A 419 33.27 1.16 -7.15
CA GLN A 419 34.40 1.35 -8.07
C GLN A 419 34.05 2.30 -9.23
N LYS A 420 32.74 2.54 -9.46
CA LYS A 420 32.24 3.41 -10.51
C LYS A 420 32.02 4.84 -9.97
N PRO A 421 32.08 5.87 -10.84
CA PRO A 421 31.56 7.19 -10.53
C PRO A 421 30.08 7.09 -10.08
N ASP A 422 29.66 7.95 -9.14
CA ASP A 422 28.32 7.84 -8.53
C ASP A 422 27.17 7.86 -9.55
N ALA A 423 27.29 8.66 -10.60
CA ALA A 423 26.29 8.74 -11.68
C ALA A 423 26.17 7.45 -12.51
N GLU A 424 27.22 6.62 -12.55
CA GLU A 424 27.26 5.36 -13.30
C GLU A 424 26.86 4.15 -12.45
N ARG A 425 26.78 4.32 -11.11
CA ARG A 425 26.34 3.25 -10.21
C ARG A 425 24.91 2.85 -10.49
N GLU A 426 24.63 1.58 -10.29
CA GLU A 426 23.28 1.05 -10.36
C GLU A 426 22.33 1.76 -9.40
N ALA A 427 21.07 1.94 -9.80
CA ALA A 427 20.06 2.52 -8.94
C ALA A 427 19.94 1.74 -7.62
N GLY A 428 19.90 2.46 -6.49
CA GLY A 428 19.92 1.87 -5.15
C GLY A 428 21.31 1.64 -4.56
N TYR A 429 22.39 1.92 -5.30
CA TYR A 429 23.79 1.84 -4.83
C TYR A 429 24.55 3.17 -4.94
N GLN A 430 23.87 4.24 -5.29
CA GLN A 430 24.42 5.59 -5.30
C GLN A 430 24.68 6.10 -3.88
N GLU A 431 25.47 7.15 -3.73
CA GLU A 431 25.78 7.73 -2.41
C GLU A 431 24.53 8.12 -1.64
N ARG A 432 23.51 8.62 -2.35
CA ARG A 432 22.18 8.93 -1.81
C ARG A 432 21.47 7.73 -1.14
N ASP A 433 21.88 6.49 -1.46
CA ASP A 433 21.20 5.25 -1.03
C ASP A 433 21.94 4.55 0.12
N LEU A 434 23.16 4.97 0.47
CA LEU A 434 23.97 4.31 1.50
C LEU A 434 23.30 4.25 2.87
N ALA A 435 22.60 5.31 3.26
CA ALA A 435 21.86 5.34 4.54
C ALA A 435 20.76 4.26 4.57
N PHE A 436 20.07 4.05 3.46
CA PHE A 436 19.04 3.01 3.33
C PHE A 436 19.63 1.60 3.31
N ILE A 437 20.76 1.40 2.63
CA ILE A 437 21.51 0.13 2.65
C ILE A 437 21.91 -0.20 4.08
N LYS A 438 22.53 0.75 4.80
CA LYS A 438 22.94 0.57 6.20
C LYS A 438 21.74 0.25 7.09
N ALA A 439 20.65 1.00 6.97
CA ALA A 439 19.44 0.76 7.74
C ALA A 439 18.83 -0.63 7.48
N ARG A 440 18.83 -1.10 6.22
CA ARG A 440 18.37 -2.44 5.85
C ARG A 440 19.26 -3.54 6.46
N LEU A 441 20.57 -3.39 6.38
CA LEU A 441 21.51 -4.35 6.97
C LEU A 441 21.42 -4.37 8.50
N THR A 442 21.19 -3.23 9.16
CA THR A 442 20.97 -3.17 10.61
C THR A 442 19.67 -3.85 11.02
N ARG A 443 18.57 -3.62 10.29
CA ARG A 443 17.26 -4.17 10.64
C ARG A 443 17.20 -5.69 10.73
N LEU A 444 18.09 -6.41 10.06
CA LEU A 444 18.17 -7.86 10.12
C LEU A 444 18.32 -8.38 11.57
N GLU A 445 18.94 -7.62 12.47
CA GLU A 445 19.08 -7.99 13.90
C GLU A 445 17.75 -8.28 14.60
N GLN A 446 16.65 -7.67 14.13
CA GLN A 446 15.34 -7.79 14.78
C GLN A 446 14.67 -9.14 14.53
N SER A 447 14.95 -9.78 13.39
CA SER A 447 14.28 -11.00 12.95
C SER A 447 15.23 -12.16 12.62
N PHE A 448 16.54 -11.96 12.69
CA PHE A 448 17.49 -12.99 12.29
C PHE A 448 17.78 -13.99 13.41
N VAL A 449 17.59 -15.27 13.08
CA VAL A 449 18.02 -16.44 13.88
C VAL A 449 18.71 -17.42 12.93
N PRO A 450 20.01 -17.75 13.11
CA PRO A 450 20.77 -18.57 12.16
C PRO A 450 20.10 -19.94 11.88
N ALA A 451 19.56 -20.58 12.91
CA ALA A 451 18.88 -21.88 12.77
C ALA A 451 17.65 -21.79 11.86
N VAL A 452 16.87 -20.72 11.99
CA VAL A 452 15.63 -20.50 11.21
C VAL A 452 15.98 -20.13 9.77
N ASP A 453 16.88 -19.14 9.55
CA ASP A 453 17.31 -18.74 8.20
C ASP A 453 17.96 -19.91 7.45
N GLY A 454 18.79 -20.71 8.13
CA GLY A 454 19.39 -21.92 7.56
C GLY A 454 18.36 -22.99 7.19
N ALA A 455 17.30 -23.16 7.99
CA ALA A 455 16.20 -24.09 7.69
C ALA A 455 15.38 -23.60 6.48
N ARG A 456 15.06 -22.32 6.42
CA ARG A 456 14.36 -21.68 5.29
C ARG A 456 15.18 -21.82 4.01
N TYR A 457 16.51 -21.58 4.07
CA TYR A 457 17.39 -21.73 2.93
C TYR A 457 17.47 -23.18 2.43
N ALA A 458 17.60 -24.16 3.34
CA ALA A 458 17.56 -25.56 2.97
C ALA A 458 16.27 -25.99 2.27
N ALA A 459 15.12 -25.56 2.80
CA ALA A 459 13.81 -25.81 2.21
C ALA A 459 13.68 -25.16 0.82
N ALA A 460 14.18 -23.94 0.64
CA ALA A 460 14.16 -23.22 -0.62
C ALA A 460 15.04 -23.90 -1.68
N LEU A 461 16.25 -24.35 -1.34
CA LEU A 461 17.11 -25.11 -2.24
C LEU A 461 16.46 -26.45 -2.67
N ALA A 462 15.72 -27.10 -1.75
CA ALA A 462 14.97 -28.31 -2.08
C ALA A 462 13.81 -28.02 -3.05
N ARG A 463 13.15 -26.84 -2.95
CA ARG A 463 12.15 -26.39 -3.93
C ARG A 463 12.79 -26.05 -5.26
N TYR A 464 13.90 -25.29 -5.24
CA TYR A 464 14.67 -24.97 -6.43
C TYR A 464 15.04 -26.21 -7.25
N ALA A 465 15.52 -27.26 -6.59
CA ALA A 465 15.88 -28.52 -7.25
C ALA A 465 14.72 -29.22 -7.98
N ARG A 466 13.47 -28.85 -7.71
CA ARG A 466 12.27 -29.38 -8.37
C ARG A 466 11.80 -28.51 -9.53
N ILE A 467 12.33 -27.30 -9.69
CA ILE A 467 12.00 -26.44 -10.82
C ILE A 467 12.56 -27.08 -12.11
N ASP A 468 11.85 -26.99 -13.20
CA ASP A 468 12.32 -27.43 -14.51
C ASP A 468 13.69 -26.80 -14.82
N ALA A 469 14.65 -27.60 -15.29
CA ALA A 469 15.99 -27.15 -15.63
C ALA A 469 15.99 -26.01 -16.67
N ALA A 470 15.03 -26.04 -17.61
CA ALA A 470 14.86 -24.98 -18.61
C ALA A 470 14.39 -23.64 -18.03
N ALA A 471 13.83 -23.63 -16.83
CA ALA A 471 13.41 -22.42 -16.12
C ALA A 471 14.44 -21.97 -15.06
N ARG A 472 15.59 -22.63 -14.94
CA ARG A 472 16.67 -22.24 -14.02
C ARG A 472 17.70 -21.36 -14.73
N PRO A 473 18.29 -20.37 -14.05
CA PRO A 473 19.38 -19.60 -14.62
C PRO A 473 20.57 -20.50 -15.02
N ALA A 474 21.08 -20.31 -16.22
CA ALA A 474 22.14 -21.13 -16.77
C ALA A 474 23.39 -21.12 -15.85
N GLY A 475 23.96 -22.30 -15.59
CA GLY A 475 25.18 -22.48 -14.80
C GLY A 475 25.02 -22.25 -13.29
N LEU A 476 23.83 -21.85 -12.80
CA LEU A 476 23.63 -21.56 -11.38
C LEU A 476 23.75 -22.82 -10.51
N ASP A 477 23.26 -23.97 -10.98
CA ASP A 477 23.25 -25.24 -10.24
C ASP A 477 24.64 -25.63 -9.69
N ALA A 478 25.68 -25.43 -10.50
CA ALA A 478 27.07 -25.75 -10.13
C ALA A 478 27.63 -24.80 -9.04
N LEU A 479 27.02 -23.65 -8.82
CA LEU A 479 27.44 -22.64 -7.88
C LEU A 479 26.76 -22.76 -6.51
N LEU A 480 25.66 -23.51 -6.42
CA LEU A 480 24.87 -23.60 -5.20
C LEU A 480 25.40 -24.68 -4.22
N PRO A 481 25.23 -24.52 -2.91
CA PRO A 481 25.46 -25.58 -1.97
C PRO A 481 24.32 -26.62 -2.06
N PRO A 482 24.58 -27.88 -1.67
CA PRO A 482 23.50 -28.83 -1.47
C PRO A 482 22.57 -28.37 -0.34
N ALA A 483 21.28 -28.67 -0.43
CA ALA A 483 20.29 -28.28 0.57
C ALA A 483 20.69 -28.75 1.99
N THR A 484 21.31 -29.91 2.12
CA THR A 484 21.82 -30.46 3.39
C THR A 484 22.93 -29.62 4.02
N GLY A 485 23.69 -28.85 3.22
CA GLY A 485 24.77 -27.96 3.69
C GLY A 485 24.29 -26.55 4.08
N ALA A 486 23.08 -26.16 3.74
CA ALA A 486 22.58 -24.77 3.91
C ALA A 486 22.57 -24.32 5.37
N LYS A 487 22.14 -25.18 6.32
CA LYS A 487 22.10 -24.85 7.74
C LYS A 487 23.51 -24.57 8.29
N ALA A 488 24.47 -25.44 7.98
CA ALA A 488 25.87 -25.27 8.41
C ALA A 488 26.50 -24.02 7.80
N LEU A 489 26.21 -23.72 6.53
CA LEU A 489 26.70 -22.54 5.83
C LEU A 489 26.23 -21.24 6.50
N VAL A 490 24.94 -21.13 6.83
CA VAL A 490 24.38 -19.96 7.52
C VAL A 490 24.92 -19.84 8.93
N ALA A 491 24.98 -20.95 9.69
CA ALA A 491 25.46 -20.96 11.08
C ALA A 491 26.95 -20.58 11.21
N ALA A 492 27.77 -20.87 10.20
CA ALA A 492 29.20 -20.57 10.21
C ALA A 492 29.56 -19.14 9.78
N SER A 493 28.57 -18.35 9.34
CA SER A 493 28.82 -16.99 8.87
C SER A 493 28.85 -15.96 10.00
N GLU A 494 29.86 -15.11 9.99
CA GLU A 494 29.98 -13.99 10.92
C GLU A 494 28.98 -12.84 10.63
N LEU A 495 28.37 -12.82 9.44
CA LEU A 495 27.39 -11.81 9.05
C LEU A 495 26.09 -11.87 9.90
N GLY A 496 25.89 -12.91 10.71
CA GLY A 496 24.83 -12.96 11.71
C GLY A 496 24.95 -11.86 12.77
N ASP A 497 26.19 -11.46 13.10
CA ASP A 497 26.48 -10.33 13.97
C ASP A 497 26.33 -9.01 13.21
N THR A 498 25.57 -8.07 13.77
CA THR A 498 25.27 -6.77 13.12
C THR A 498 26.52 -5.90 12.97
N ALA A 499 27.39 -5.84 13.99
CA ALA A 499 28.60 -5.02 13.93
C ALA A 499 29.57 -5.55 12.87
N LYS A 500 29.77 -6.88 12.82
CA LYS A 500 30.60 -7.54 11.81
C LYS A 500 30.01 -7.36 10.41
N ARG A 501 28.69 -7.52 10.25
CA ARG A 501 28.00 -7.29 8.97
C ARG A 501 28.18 -5.86 8.47
N LEU A 502 28.03 -4.86 9.34
CA LEU A 502 28.21 -3.45 8.97
C LEU A 502 29.66 -3.08 8.69
N ALA A 503 30.63 -3.77 9.28
CA ALA A 503 32.06 -3.56 9.03
C ALA A 503 32.49 -3.89 7.58
N TRP A 504 31.67 -4.63 6.85
CA TRP A 504 31.88 -4.90 5.43
C TRP A 504 31.46 -3.74 4.52
N ILE A 505 30.67 -2.78 5.02
CA ILE A 505 30.30 -1.58 4.25
C ILE A 505 31.58 -0.78 3.98
N GLY A 506 31.86 -0.54 2.68
CA GLY A 506 33.05 0.22 2.25
C GLY A 506 34.30 -0.60 2.03
N ARG A 507 34.25 -1.91 2.25
CA ARG A 507 35.38 -2.79 1.84
C ARG A 507 35.45 -2.89 0.32
N ALA A 508 36.71 -2.97 -0.19
CA ALA A 508 36.94 -3.16 -1.61
C ALA A 508 36.52 -4.58 -2.08
N PRO A 509 36.23 -4.77 -3.38
CA PRO A 509 35.88 -6.09 -3.93
C PRO A 509 36.90 -7.20 -3.64
N GLU A 510 38.19 -6.86 -3.61
CA GLU A 510 39.26 -7.79 -3.32
C GLU A 510 39.18 -8.39 -1.91
N ALA A 511 38.78 -7.57 -0.92
CA ALA A 511 38.57 -8.03 0.45
C ALA A 511 37.44 -9.04 0.54
N LEU A 512 36.36 -8.83 -0.22
CA LEU A 512 35.21 -9.76 -0.28
C LEU A 512 35.61 -11.06 -0.99
N ARG A 513 36.40 -11.01 -2.08
CA ARG A 513 36.94 -12.20 -2.76
C ARG A 513 37.86 -13.00 -1.87
N ALA A 514 38.66 -12.34 -1.02
CA ALA A 514 39.58 -12.97 -0.09
C ALA A 514 38.90 -13.45 1.21
N SER A 515 37.62 -13.18 1.38
CA SER A 515 36.87 -13.56 2.60
C SER A 515 36.79 -15.07 2.78
N THR A 516 36.96 -15.51 4.03
CA THR A 516 36.76 -16.91 4.44
C THR A 516 35.32 -17.19 4.90
N ASP A 517 34.49 -16.14 5.07
CA ASP A 517 33.10 -16.29 5.43
C ASP A 517 32.32 -17.08 4.35
N PRO A 518 31.66 -18.18 4.69
CA PRO A 518 31.04 -19.06 3.70
C PRO A 518 29.89 -18.40 2.94
N VAL A 519 29.15 -17.46 3.55
CA VAL A 519 28.02 -16.78 2.89
C VAL A 519 28.54 -15.67 1.96
N ILE A 520 29.60 -14.94 2.35
CA ILE A 520 30.28 -13.98 1.45
C ILE A 520 30.85 -14.71 0.24
N ARG A 521 31.53 -15.83 0.46
CA ARG A 521 32.08 -16.66 -0.63
C ARG A 521 31.00 -17.14 -1.60
N LEU A 522 29.82 -17.55 -1.09
CA LEU A 522 28.68 -17.92 -1.93
C LEU A 522 28.16 -16.70 -2.72
N ALA A 523 28.04 -15.54 -2.08
CA ALA A 523 27.61 -14.32 -2.74
C ALA A 523 28.58 -13.90 -3.86
N VAL A 524 29.90 -13.96 -3.61
CA VAL A 524 30.94 -13.70 -4.61
C VAL A 524 30.85 -14.71 -5.77
N ARG A 525 30.74 -16.00 -5.46
CA ARG A 525 30.69 -17.07 -6.49
C ARG A 525 29.46 -16.95 -7.39
N THR A 526 28.33 -16.48 -6.88
CA THR A 526 27.09 -16.33 -7.65
C THR A 526 26.92 -14.94 -8.29
N GLN A 527 27.90 -14.03 -8.12
CA GLN A 527 27.78 -12.63 -8.58
C GLN A 527 27.67 -12.54 -10.11
N ASP A 528 28.47 -13.31 -10.86
CA ASP A 528 28.43 -13.25 -12.32
C ASP A 528 27.09 -13.77 -12.88
N ALA A 529 26.53 -14.82 -12.26
CA ALA A 529 25.19 -15.33 -12.64
C ALA A 529 24.10 -14.29 -12.31
N ALA A 530 24.23 -13.58 -11.17
CA ALA A 530 23.32 -12.48 -10.84
C ALA A 530 23.38 -11.35 -11.87
N GLN A 531 24.61 -10.99 -12.28
CA GLN A 531 24.83 -9.93 -13.27
C GLN A 531 24.28 -10.33 -14.64
N ALA A 532 24.51 -11.57 -15.08
CA ALA A 532 23.96 -12.06 -16.34
C ALA A 532 22.43 -12.06 -16.38
N LEU A 533 21.78 -12.40 -15.27
CA LEU A 533 20.31 -12.35 -15.16
C LEU A 533 19.81 -10.89 -15.20
N GLU A 534 20.49 -9.98 -14.49
CA GLU A 534 20.17 -8.54 -14.51
C GLU A 534 20.35 -7.93 -15.91
N ASP A 535 21.44 -8.28 -16.61
CA ASP A 535 21.70 -7.80 -17.97
C ASP A 535 20.59 -8.22 -18.95
N ARG A 536 20.11 -9.46 -18.82
CA ARG A 536 18.96 -9.95 -19.59
C ARG A 536 17.66 -9.24 -19.21
N ARG A 537 17.45 -8.94 -17.92
CA ARG A 537 16.30 -8.14 -17.47
C ARG A 537 16.34 -6.75 -18.11
N LYS A 538 17.45 -6.07 -18.11
CA LYS A 538 17.63 -4.76 -18.76
C LYS A 538 17.39 -4.81 -20.26
N ASP A 539 17.79 -5.93 -20.92
CA ASP A 539 17.52 -6.11 -22.34
C ASP A 539 16.01 -6.25 -22.61
N VAL A 540 15.31 -7.07 -21.84
CA VAL A 540 13.86 -7.23 -21.93
C VAL A 540 13.13 -5.90 -21.61
N ASP A 541 13.53 -5.24 -20.54
CA ASP A 541 12.93 -3.98 -20.11
C ASP A 541 13.10 -2.89 -21.19
N GLY A 542 14.27 -2.76 -21.79
CA GLY A 542 14.51 -1.78 -22.86
C GLY A 542 13.67 -2.05 -24.12
N ASN A 543 13.43 -3.33 -24.45
CA ASN A 543 12.49 -3.69 -25.52
C ASN A 543 11.06 -3.30 -25.15
N LEU A 544 10.61 -3.58 -23.94
CA LEU A 544 9.29 -3.17 -23.43
C LEU A 544 9.14 -1.64 -23.36
N GLU A 545 10.16 -0.91 -22.92
CA GLU A 545 10.20 0.56 -22.88
C GLU A 545 10.07 1.20 -24.27
N ARG A 546 10.42 0.48 -25.34
CA ARG A 546 10.24 0.94 -26.70
C ARG A 546 8.83 0.67 -27.23
N ILE A 547 8.24 -0.46 -26.87
CA ILE A 547 7.01 -0.98 -27.49
C ILE A 547 5.77 -0.54 -26.71
N ILE A 548 5.79 -0.69 -25.37
CA ILE A 548 4.61 -0.49 -24.54
C ILE A 548 4.08 0.95 -24.57
N PRO A 549 4.89 2.03 -24.57
CA PRO A 549 4.37 3.40 -24.70
C PRO A 549 3.51 3.57 -25.95
N ARG A 550 3.95 3.06 -27.10
CA ARG A 550 3.22 3.12 -28.37
C ARG A 550 1.89 2.36 -28.32
N TYR A 551 1.89 1.20 -27.65
CA TYR A 551 0.66 0.43 -27.39
C TYR A 551 -0.28 1.22 -26.46
N MET A 552 0.24 1.82 -25.38
CA MET A 552 -0.55 2.58 -24.42
C MET A 552 -1.15 3.84 -25.06
N ASP A 553 -0.44 4.55 -25.95
CA ASP A 553 -0.97 5.68 -26.70
C ASP A 553 -2.19 5.26 -27.51
N ALA A 554 -2.12 4.09 -28.19
CA ALA A 554 -3.24 3.54 -28.93
C ALA A 554 -4.42 3.14 -28.02
N VAL A 555 -4.16 2.53 -26.85
CA VAL A 555 -5.19 2.21 -25.85
C VAL A 555 -5.86 3.48 -25.32
N ILE A 556 -5.09 4.52 -25.03
CA ILE A 556 -5.61 5.82 -24.58
C ILE A 556 -6.50 6.43 -25.68
N ALA A 557 -6.05 6.44 -26.93
CA ALA A 557 -6.83 6.94 -28.06
C ALA A 557 -8.14 6.16 -28.24
N TRP A 558 -8.08 4.82 -28.16
CA TRP A 558 -9.26 3.95 -28.23
C TRP A 558 -10.29 4.25 -27.12
N LYS A 559 -9.82 4.38 -25.88
CA LYS A 559 -10.72 4.71 -24.75
C LYS A 559 -11.30 6.11 -24.87
N ARG A 560 -10.51 7.11 -25.31
CA ARG A 560 -10.98 8.47 -25.59
C ARG A 560 -12.04 8.51 -26.67
N ALA A 561 -11.90 7.71 -27.72
CA ALA A 561 -12.93 7.57 -28.77
C ALA A 561 -14.26 7.03 -28.24
N GLN A 562 -14.24 6.34 -27.08
CA GLN A 562 -15.43 5.86 -26.36
C GLN A 562 -15.92 6.87 -25.30
N GLY A 563 -15.33 8.05 -25.21
CA GLY A 563 -15.66 9.02 -24.14
C GLY A 563 -15.21 8.61 -22.75
N LYS A 564 -14.28 7.64 -22.61
CA LYS A 564 -13.79 7.14 -21.34
C LYS A 564 -12.46 7.82 -20.98
N PRO A 565 -12.35 8.48 -19.83
CA PRO A 565 -11.08 8.99 -19.35
C PRO A 565 -10.14 7.82 -18.97
N VAL A 566 -8.82 8.08 -19.04
CA VAL A 566 -7.79 7.07 -18.72
C VAL A 566 -6.89 7.62 -17.63
N TYR A 567 -6.70 6.81 -16.60
CA TYR A 567 -5.74 7.04 -15.52
C TYR A 567 -4.59 6.02 -15.62
N PRO A 568 -3.37 6.36 -15.23
CA PRO A 568 -2.27 5.40 -15.23
C PRO A 568 -2.37 4.43 -14.04
N ASP A 569 -1.81 3.22 -14.19
CA ASP A 569 -1.63 2.31 -13.06
C ASP A 569 -0.94 3.00 -11.88
N ALA A 570 -1.29 2.60 -10.65
CA ALA A 570 -0.62 3.07 -9.45
C ALA A 570 0.86 2.67 -9.44
N ASN A 571 1.71 3.55 -8.93
CA ASN A 571 3.17 3.39 -8.91
C ASN A 571 3.83 4.08 -7.71
N SER A 572 3.18 4.04 -6.55
CA SER A 572 3.63 4.66 -5.29
C SER A 572 3.71 6.19 -5.33
N THR A 573 2.97 6.84 -6.23
CA THR A 573 2.86 8.29 -6.32
C THR A 573 1.52 8.77 -5.80
N LEU A 574 1.42 10.08 -5.48
CA LEU A 574 0.18 10.68 -4.98
C LEU A 574 -0.96 10.51 -5.98
N ARG A 575 -2.06 9.95 -5.50
CA ARG A 575 -3.29 9.73 -6.26
C ARG A 575 -4.51 10.17 -5.48
N VAL A 576 -5.56 10.44 -6.21
CA VAL A 576 -6.87 10.76 -5.68
C VAL A 576 -7.88 9.79 -6.25
N SER A 577 -8.66 9.18 -5.36
CA SER A 577 -9.84 8.38 -5.70
C SER A 577 -11.07 9.04 -5.07
N TYR A 578 -12.23 8.78 -5.61
CA TYR A 578 -13.49 9.22 -5.02
C TYR A 578 -14.50 8.08 -5.06
N GLY A 579 -15.57 8.21 -4.29
CA GLY A 579 -16.60 7.20 -4.22
C GLY A 579 -17.70 7.60 -3.24
N THR A 580 -18.53 6.64 -2.88
CA THR A 580 -19.62 6.81 -1.93
C THR A 580 -19.58 5.74 -0.85
N VAL A 581 -20.11 6.06 0.33
CA VAL A 581 -20.34 5.08 1.39
C VAL A 581 -21.44 4.11 0.94
N ALA A 582 -21.12 2.82 0.79
CA ALA A 582 -22.07 1.88 0.18
C ALA A 582 -21.95 0.45 0.71
N PRO A 583 -23.08 -0.25 0.87
CA PRO A 583 -23.11 -1.70 1.07
C PRO A 583 -22.68 -2.45 -0.20
N TYR A 584 -22.55 -3.77 -0.10
CA TYR A 584 -22.42 -4.63 -1.27
C TYR A 584 -22.95 -6.04 -1.01
N THR A 585 -23.16 -6.78 -2.10
CA THR A 585 -23.62 -8.17 -2.08
C THR A 585 -22.49 -9.07 -2.59
N PRO A 586 -21.69 -9.68 -1.69
CA PRO A 586 -20.56 -10.53 -2.09
C PRO A 586 -20.99 -11.82 -2.77
N ARG A 587 -22.17 -12.34 -2.45
CA ARG A 587 -22.78 -13.54 -3.01
C ARG A 587 -24.28 -13.52 -2.80
N ASP A 588 -24.98 -14.41 -3.47
CA ASP A 588 -26.44 -14.54 -3.37
C ASP A 588 -26.90 -14.68 -1.91
N GLY A 589 -27.94 -13.95 -1.55
CA GLY A 589 -28.55 -13.97 -0.23
C GLY A 589 -27.75 -13.26 0.89
N LEU A 590 -26.56 -12.72 0.61
CA LEU A 590 -25.72 -12.02 1.61
C LEU A 590 -25.52 -10.55 1.26
N VAL A 591 -25.98 -9.66 2.14
CA VAL A 591 -25.71 -8.22 2.05
C VAL A 591 -24.82 -7.81 3.22
N LYS A 592 -23.65 -7.20 2.93
CA LYS A 592 -22.81 -6.56 3.93
C LYS A 592 -23.15 -5.08 3.98
N GLY A 593 -23.63 -4.62 5.15
CA GLY A 593 -24.00 -3.21 5.41
C GLY A 593 -22.78 -2.28 5.31
N PRO A 594 -23.00 -0.96 5.19
CA PRO A 594 -21.89 -0.02 4.98
C PRO A 594 -21.10 0.31 6.25
N PHE A 595 -21.57 -0.04 7.44
CA PHE A 595 -20.91 0.25 8.71
C PHE A 595 -20.82 -1.00 9.59
N SER A 596 -19.69 -1.16 10.28
CA SER A 596 -19.56 -1.98 11.49
C SER A 596 -19.61 -1.10 12.73
N THR A 597 -19.88 -1.67 13.89
CA THR A 597 -20.03 -0.90 15.13
C THR A 597 -19.28 -1.55 16.28
N VAL A 598 -19.16 -0.82 17.39
CA VAL A 598 -18.54 -1.32 18.63
C VAL A 598 -19.27 -2.53 19.22
N GLN A 599 -20.55 -2.76 18.85
CA GLN A 599 -21.28 -3.96 19.24
C GLN A 599 -20.60 -5.23 18.71
N GLY A 600 -20.07 -5.19 17.47
CA GLY A 600 -19.34 -6.31 16.89
C GLY A 600 -18.03 -6.64 17.62
N ILE A 601 -17.45 -5.69 18.36
CA ILE A 601 -16.32 -5.96 19.26
C ILE A 601 -16.77 -6.87 20.40
N LEU A 602 -17.91 -6.56 21.05
CA LEU A 602 -18.45 -7.41 22.11
C LEU A 602 -18.81 -8.82 21.62
N GLU A 603 -19.41 -8.91 20.42
CA GLU A 603 -19.83 -10.18 19.83
C GLU A 603 -18.64 -11.09 19.45
N LYS A 604 -17.56 -10.51 18.95
CA LYS A 604 -16.35 -11.25 18.54
C LYS A 604 -15.37 -11.51 19.69
N ASN A 605 -15.45 -10.75 20.79
CA ASN A 605 -14.47 -10.85 21.86
C ASN A 605 -14.49 -12.21 22.55
N THR A 606 -13.38 -12.92 22.50
CA THR A 606 -13.18 -14.23 23.15
C THR A 606 -12.26 -14.15 24.38
N GLY A 607 -11.63 -12.99 24.62
CA GLY A 607 -10.56 -12.81 25.60
C GLY A 607 -9.23 -13.45 25.21
N LYS A 608 -9.13 -14.00 23.99
CA LYS A 608 -7.89 -14.61 23.44
C LYS A 608 -7.56 -13.97 22.10
N GLU A 609 -6.27 -13.79 21.81
CA GLU A 609 -5.82 -13.32 20.51
C GLU A 609 -6.40 -14.15 19.35
N PRO A 610 -6.80 -13.47 18.28
CA PRO A 610 -6.74 -12.03 18.03
C PRO A 610 -8.01 -11.27 18.44
N PHE A 611 -8.92 -11.88 19.21
CA PHE A 611 -10.19 -11.32 19.67
C PHE A 611 -10.18 -11.06 21.18
N ASN A 612 -9.20 -10.29 21.65
CA ASN A 612 -8.89 -10.00 23.05
C ASN A 612 -8.96 -8.48 23.34
N ALA A 613 -10.10 -7.85 23.03
CA ALA A 613 -10.28 -6.43 23.28
C ALA A 613 -9.96 -6.05 24.74
N PRO A 614 -9.30 -4.89 25.00
CA PRO A 614 -8.94 -4.49 26.36
C PRO A 614 -10.17 -4.24 27.24
N ASP A 615 -10.09 -4.60 28.53
CA ASP A 615 -11.21 -4.44 29.47
C ASP A 615 -11.74 -3.01 29.53
N LYS A 616 -10.85 -1.98 29.48
CA LYS A 616 -11.25 -0.57 29.46
C LYS A 616 -12.12 -0.21 28.25
N LEU A 617 -11.86 -0.82 27.09
CA LEU A 617 -12.65 -0.65 25.88
C LEU A 617 -14.00 -1.35 26.03
N LEU A 618 -14.00 -2.63 26.47
CA LEU A 618 -15.22 -3.40 26.69
C LEU A 618 -16.14 -2.72 27.70
N GLN A 619 -15.58 -2.17 28.78
CA GLN A 619 -16.33 -1.45 29.80
C GLN A 619 -16.94 -0.16 29.24
N ALA A 620 -16.17 0.62 28.44
CA ALA A 620 -16.67 1.83 27.80
C ALA A 620 -17.86 1.54 26.84
N ILE A 621 -17.84 0.39 26.16
CA ILE A 621 -18.93 -0.04 25.27
C ILE A 621 -20.16 -0.46 26.11
N ARG A 622 -19.99 -1.27 27.17
CA ARG A 622 -21.07 -1.75 28.05
C ARG A 622 -21.78 -0.61 28.78
N ASP A 623 -21.02 0.40 29.21
CA ASP A 623 -21.52 1.61 29.86
C ASP A 623 -22.14 2.62 28.89
N GLU A 624 -22.11 2.32 27.58
CA GLU A 624 -22.56 3.21 26.51
C GLU A 624 -21.95 4.62 26.60
N ARG A 625 -20.67 4.73 26.98
CA ARG A 625 -19.96 6.03 27.07
C ARG A 625 -19.67 6.61 25.68
N PHE A 626 -20.73 6.72 24.86
CA PHE A 626 -20.60 7.11 23.45
C PHE A 626 -20.55 8.63 23.22
N GLY A 627 -21.13 9.39 24.14
CA GLY A 627 -21.12 10.86 24.08
C GLY A 627 -21.54 11.41 22.73
N VAL A 628 -20.78 12.37 22.23
CA VAL A 628 -21.01 13.05 20.95
C VAL A 628 -20.67 12.18 19.73
N PHE A 629 -20.04 11.04 19.92
CA PHE A 629 -19.63 10.13 18.86
C PHE A 629 -20.70 9.09 18.50
N ARG A 630 -21.81 9.05 19.28
CA ARG A 630 -22.96 8.18 18.99
C ARG A 630 -23.59 8.57 17.65
N ASP A 631 -23.63 7.63 16.72
CA ASP A 631 -24.39 7.82 15.49
C ASP A 631 -25.91 7.78 15.80
N PRO A 632 -26.69 8.77 15.34
CA PRO A 632 -28.11 8.84 15.67
C PRO A 632 -28.95 7.73 15.03
N LEU A 633 -28.54 7.16 13.88
CA LEU A 633 -29.25 6.10 13.18
C LEU A 633 -28.83 4.72 13.71
N LEU A 634 -27.53 4.49 13.89
CA LEU A 634 -26.98 3.23 14.41
C LEU A 634 -27.18 3.12 15.93
N ARG A 635 -27.38 4.22 16.64
CA ARG A 635 -27.52 4.35 18.11
C ARG A 635 -26.28 3.90 18.89
N THR A 636 -25.15 3.81 18.23
CA THR A 636 -23.88 3.35 18.79
C THR A 636 -22.73 4.06 18.09
N VAL A 637 -21.47 3.73 18.40
CA VAL A 637 -20.30 4.26 17.70
C VAL A 637 -19.96 3.33 16.53
N PRO A 638 -19.94 3.83 15.27
CA PRO A 638 -19.42 3.06 14.13
C PRO A 638 -17.89 2.91 14.27
N VAL A 639 -17.39 1.72 13.92
CA VAL A 639 -15.94 1.41 13.95
C VAL A 639 -15.33 1.59 12.57
N ASP A 640 -15.83 0.83 11.60
CA ASP A 640 -15.35 0.87 10.23
C ASP A 640 -16.51 1.07 9.25
N PHE A 641 -16.17 1.62 8.07
CA PHE A 641 -17.15 1.76 7.00
C PHE A 641 -16.58 1.36 5.63
N LEU A 642 -17.50 1.00 4.74
CA LEU A 642 -17.23 0.64 3.36
C LEU A 642 -17.44 1.82 2.42
N SER A 643 -16.59 1.95 1.43
CA SER A 643 -16.83 2.85 0.31
C SER A 643 -16.52 2.19 -1.04
N THR A 644 -17.02 2.84 -2.10
CA THR A 644 -16.78 2.43 -3.49
C THR A 644 -15.46 2.96 -4.06
N ALA A 645 -14.63 3.64 -3.26
CA ALA A 645 -13.37 4.22 -3.72
C ALA A 645 -12.39 3.15 -4.19
N ASP A 646 -11.69 3.45 -5.28
CA ASP A 646 -10.64 2.59 -5.82
C ASP A 646 -9.35 2.73 -5.02
N THR A 647 -8.90 1.64 -4.41
CA THR A 647 -7.71 1.60 -3.54
C THR A 647 -6.85 0.36 -3.82
N THR A 648 -5.58 0.41 -3.46
CA THR A 648 -4.68 -0.75 -3.42
C THR A 648 -3.71 -0.66 -2.25
N GLY A 649 -2.86 -1.66 -2.06
CA GLY A 649 -1.78 -1.60 -1.04
C GLY A 649 -0.94 -0.33 -1.21
N GLY A 650 -0.58 0.34 -0.10
CA GLY A 650 0.01 1.68 -0.08
C GLY A 650 -1.01 2.79 0.24
N ASN A 651 -2.31 2.57 -0.02
CA ASN A 651 -3.38 3.45 0.49
C ASN A 651 -3.61 3.33 2.00
N SER A 652 -2.94 2.43 2.70
CA SER A 652 -2.95 2.37 4.16
C SER A 652 -2.59 3.74 4.75
N GLY A 653 -3.45 4.31 5.63
CA GLY A 653 -3.31 5.65 6.20
C GLY A 653 -3.74 6.79 5.29
N SER A 654 -4.22 6.52 4.06
CA SER A 654 -4.76 7.56 3.19
C SER A 654 -5.94 8.27 3.85
N ALA A 655 -5.93 9.61 3.76
CA ALA A 655 -7.04 10.42 4.24
C ALA A 655 -8.30 10.14 3.45
N VAL A 656 -9.37 9.74 4.14
CA VAL A 656 -10.73 9.74 3.60
C VAL A 656 -11.40 11.02 4.07
N MET A 657 -11.80 11.83 3.11
CA MET A 657 -12.32 13.18 3.36
C MET A 657 -13.77 13.28 2.88
N ASN A 658 -14.56 14.10 3.57
CA ASN A 658 -15.89 14.49 3.08
C ASN A 658 -15.80 15.48 1.91
N GLY A 659 -16.95 15.86 1.35
CA GLY A 659 -17.00 16.80 0.23
C GLY A 659 -16.37 18.19 0.48
N ARG A 660 -16.08 18.54 1.74
CA ARG A 660 -15.44 19.81 2.14
C ARG A 660 -13.92 19.68 2.38
N GLY A 661 -13.37 18.45 2.37
CA GLY A 661 -11.98 18.18 2.66
C GLY A 661 -11.65 17.98 4.13
N ASP A 662 -12.64 17.77 5.01
CA ASP A 662 -12.40 17.39 6.39
C ASP A 662 -12.17 15.86 6.45
N LEU A 663 -11.25 15.41 7.30
CA LEU A 663 -10.95 14.00 7.54
C LEU A 663 -12.16 13.32 8.22
N VAL A 664 -12.67 12.26 7.61
CA VAL A 664 -13.81 11.46 8.12
C VAL A 664 -13.47 9.99 8.31
N GLY A 665 -12.33 9.54 7.78
CA GLY A 665 -11.84 8.17 7.93
C GLY A 665 -10.39 8.03 7.52
N LEU A 666 -9.84 6.85 7.80
CA LEU A 666 -8.52 6.41 7.33
C LEU A 666 -8.69 5.11 6.56
N ASN A 667 -8.24 5.08 5.32
CA ASN A 667 -8.21 3.82 4.59
C ASN A 667 -7.18 2.87 5.21
N PHE A 668 -7.56 1.60 5.43
CA PHE A 668 -6.60 0.62 5.96
C PHE A 668 -6.66 -0.73 5.26
N ASP A 669 -7.80 -1.09 4.64
CA ASP A 669 -7.96 -2.40 4.02
C ASP A 669 -8.96 -2.33 2.84
N SER A 670 -9.27 -3.47 2.26
CA SER A 670 -10.35 -3.69 1.29
C SER A 670 -10.94 -5.08 1.49
N THR A 671 -12.19 -5.29 1.04
CA THR A 671 -12.85 -6.58 1.21
C THR A 671 -12.16 -7.68 0.38
N TYR A 672 -12.23 -8.93 0.86
CA TYR A 672 -11.60 -10.09 0.22
C TYR A 672 -12.05 -10.27 -1.23
N GLU A 673 -13.33 -10.06 -1.48
CA GLU A 673 -13.92 -10.14 -2.81
C GLU A 673 -13.38 -9.06 -3.77
N SER A 674 -12.80 -7.98 -3.22
CA SER A 674 -12.22 -6.87 -3.98
C SER A 674 -10.74 -7.06 -4.36
N ILE A 675 -10.07 -8.10 -3.91
CA ILE A 675 -8.61 -8.26 -4.07
C ILE A 675 -8.17 -8.23 -5.54
N THR A 676 -9.00 -8.73 -6.45
CA THR A 676 -8.73 -8.71 -7.90
C THR A 676 -8.75 -7.32 -8.52
N LYS A 677 -9.19 -6.28 -7.80
CA LYS A 677 -9.25 -4.91 -8.31
C LYS A 677 -7.91 -4.37 -8.83
N ASP A 678 -6.80 -4.91 -8.36
CA ASP A 678 -5.48 -4.52 -8.87
C ASP A 678 -5.30 -4.88 -10.37
N TRP A 679 -6.04 -5.87 -10.87
CA TRP A 679 -6.04 -6.33 -12.26
C TRP A 679 -7.30 -5.94 -13.03
N TYR A 680 -8.44 -6.07 -12.39
CA TYR A 680 -9.76 -5.79 -12.95
C TYR A 680 -10.65 -5.19 -11.86
N PHE A 681 -11.11 -3.98 -12.07
CA PHE A 681 -12.03 -3.30 -11.15
C PHE A 681 -13.47 -3.74 -11.42
N ASP A 682 -14.09 -4.39 -10.42
CA ASP A 682 -15.51 -4.77 -10.47
C ASP A 682 -16.32 -3.82 -9.59
N SER A 683 -17.05 -2.91 -10.22
CA SER A 683 -17.84 -1.89 -9.53
C SER A 683 -18.94 -2.45 -8.60
N ALA A 684 -19.40 -3.69 -8.85
CA ALA A 684 -20.44 -4.32 -8.05
C ALA A 684 -19.95 -4.74 -6.66
N ILE A 685 -18.71 -5.25 -6.60
CA ILE A 685 -18.15 -5.88 -5.39
C ILE A 685 -16.96 -5.14 -4.79
N THR A 686 -16.31 -4.23 -5.54
CA THR A 686 -15.14 -3.52 -5.02
C THR A 686 -15.55 -2.58 -3.90
N ARG A 687 -14.99 -2.82 -2.69
CA ARG A 687 -15.17 -1.96 -1.53
C ARG A 687 -13.85 -1.80 -0.78
N ALA A 688 -13.53 -0.55 -0.47
CA ALA A 688 -12.46 -0.18 0.46
C ALA A 688 -13.03 -0.16 1.89
N ILE A 689 -12.19 -0.49 2.87
CA ILE A 689 -12.53 -0.47 4.30
C ILE A 689 -11.77 0.67 4.97
N HIS A 690 -12.48 1.48 5.73
CA HIS A 690 -11.96 2.68 6.38
C HIS A 690 -12.31 2.69 7.86
N VAL A 691 -11.34 3.07 8.71
CA VAL A 691 -11.63 3.42 10.10
C VAL A 691 -12.49 4.68 10.14
N ASP A 692 -13.60 4.67 10.85
CA ASP A 692 -14.41 5.87 11.09
C ASP A 692 -13.71 6.77 12.12
N VAL A 693 -13.53 8.05 11.81
CA VAL A 693 -12.84 8.97 12.77
C VAL A 693 -13.61 9.12 14.08
N ARG A 694 -14.92 8.85 14.11
CA ARG A 694 -15.68 8.86 15.37
C ARG A 694 -15.21 7.78 16.33
N TYR A 695 -14.88 6.58 15.81
CA TYR A 695 -14.26 5.53 16.63
C TYR A 695 -12.86 5.95 17.11
N MET A 696 -12.03 6.47 16.21
CA MET A 696 -10.70 6.98 16.55
C MET A 696 -10.79 8.01 17.70
N LEU A 697 -11.59 9.05 17.52
CA LEU A 697 -11.75 10.11 18.52
C LEU A 697 -12.40 9.60 19.82
N TRP A 698 -13.33 8.65 19.72
CA TRP A 698 -13.97 8.04 20.88
C TRP A 698 -12.98 7.21 21.71
N VAL A 699 -12.16 6.36 21.07
CA VAL A 699 -11.08 5.62 21.75
C VAL A 699 -10.10 6.59 22.42
N MET A 700 -9.65 7.61 21.71
CA MET A 700 -8.76 8.64 22.26
C MET A 700 -9.37 9.37 23.46
N LYS A 701 -10.68 9.64 23.46
CA LYS A 701 -11.35 10.39 24.52
C LYS A 701 -11.75 9.53 25.71
N GLU A 702 -12.49 8.43 25.44
CA GLU A 702 -13.20 7.67 26.47
C GLU A 702 -12.41 6.45 26.99
N VAL A 703 -11.41 6.00 26.23
CA VAL A 703 -10.62 4.79 26.56
C VAL A 703 -9.20 5.15 26.97
N ASP A 704 -8.50 5.99 26.22
CA ASP A 704 -7.07 6.26 26.40
C ASP A 704 -6.78 7.66 26.97
N HIS A 705 -7.81 8.53 27.11
CA HIS A 705 -7.72 9.87 27.69
C HIS A 705 -6.61 10.75 27.05
N ALA A 706 -6.51 10.71 25.71
CA ALA A 706 -5.56 11.47 24.92
C ALA A 706 -5.98 12.93 24.71
N ASP A 707 -6.42 13.61 25.77
CA ASP A 707 -6.98 14.96 25.72
C ASP A 707 -6.00 16.02 25.21
N ASN A 708 -4.69 15.80 25.39
CA ASN A 708 -3.65 16.68 24.86
C ASN A 708 -3.66 16.71 23.32
N LEU A 709 -3.83 15.55 22.66
CA LEU A 709 -3.90 15.44 21.21
C LEU A 709 -5.24 15.93 20.66
N LEU A 710 -6.34 15.63 21.36
CA LEU A 710 -7.67 16.13 20.99
C LEU A 710 -7.74 17.67 21.00
N ARG A 711 -7.05 18.33 21.95
CA ARG A 711 -6.94 19.80 21.98
C ARG A 711 -6.04 20.38 20.90
N GLU A 712 -5.05 19.61 20.43
CA GLU A 712 -4.14 20.05 19.37
C GLU A 712 -4.81 20.03 17.98
N MET A 713 -5.71 19.09 17.75
CA MET A 713 -6.42 18.94 16.48
C MET A 713 -7.59 19.92 16.34
N THR A 714 -7.90 20.31 15.10
CA THR A 714 -9.15 21.02 14.79
C THR A 714 -10.26 19.99 14.57
N ILE A 715 -11.13 19.80 15.57
CA ILE A 715 -12.22 18.82 15.51
C ILE A 715 -13.57 19.52 15.27
N ARG A 716 -14.32 19.04 14.26
CA ARG A 716 -15.69 19.47 13.99
C ARG A 716 -16.67 18.47 14.59
N TYR A 717 -17.37 18.88 15.63
CA TYR A 717 -18.39 18.08 16.30
C TYR A 717 -19.78 18.27 15.66
N PRO A 718 -20.67 17.25 15.77
CA PRO A 718 -22.05 17.38 15.35
C PRO A 718 -22.72 18.56 16.04
N LYS A 719 -23.51 19.34 15.28
CA LYS A 719 -24.31 20.41 15.90
C LYS A 719 -25.34 19.78 16.84
N PRO A 720 -25.58 20.36 18.03
CA PRO A 720 -26.63 19.89 18.92
C PRO A 720 -27.96 19.86 18.17
N VAL A 721 -28.68 18.72 18.22
CA VAL A 721 -30.02 18.62 17.67
C VAL A 721 -30.92 19.56 18.46
N GLN A 722 -31.32 20.67 17.85
CA GLN A 722 -32.33 21.54 18.46
C GLN A 722 -33.62 20.69 18.62
N ARG A 723 -33.92 20.32 19.87
CA ARG A 723 -35.25 19.74 20.18
C ARG A 723 -36.27 20.75 19.72
N GLN A 724 -36.96 20.47 18.61
CA GLN A 724 -38.20 21.21 18.26
C GLN A 724 -39.12 21.09 19.47
N LYS A 725 -39.30 22.19 20.18
CA LYS A 725 -40.38 22.30 21.17
C LYS A 725 -41.68 22.01 20.43
N ARG A 726 -42.24 20.82 20.63
CA ARG A 726 -43.62 20.54 20.26
C ARG A 726 -44.46 21.60 20.96
N ALA A 727 -44.93 22.60 20.22
CA ALA A 727 -45.94 23.52 20.68
C ALA A 727 -47.18 22.65 21.06
N ALA A 728 -47.41 22.51 22.34
CA ALA A 728 -48.64 21.99 22.87
C ALA A 728 -49.74 22.93 22.38
N ARG A 729 -50.40 22.59 21.28
CA ARG A 729 -51.68 23.21 20.93
C ARG A 729 -52.69 22.77 22.00
N GLY A 730 -52.93 23.67 22.95
CA GLY A 730 -53.98 23.54 23.90
C GLY A 730 -55.30 23.38 23.14
N VAL A 731 -55.98 22.27 23.41
CA VAL A 731 -57.41 22.13 23.12
C VAL A 731 -58.13 22.98 24.17
N GLY A 732 -58.48 24.20 23.77
CA GLY A 732 -59.40 25.03 24.51
C GLY A 732 -60.79 24.79 23.95
N ARG A 733 -61.72 24.49 24.83
CA ARG A 733 -63.15 24.25 24.84
C ARG A 733 -63.91 24.74 23.62
#